data_082b3519c34dc623633cbcdb6019f2bb
#
_entry.id   082b3519c34dc623633cbcdb6019f2bb
#
_cell.length_a   1.000
_cell.length_b   1.000
_cell.length_c   1.000
_cell.angle_alpha   90.00
_cell.angle_beta   90.00
_cell.angle_gamma   90.00
#
_symmetry.space_group_name_H-M   'P 1'
#
loop_
_entity.id
_entity.type
_entity.pdbx_description
1 polymer ?
#
loop_
_entity_poly.entity_id
_entity_poly.type
_entity_poly.pdbx_seq_one_letter_code
_entity_poly.pdbx_strand_id
1 'polypeptide(L)'
;MPPKKQATLESLFSKEQPVPKRARVERDVHEGEHVHPPSTESAEAETTLNTKVEEDTASESRDGTDSNAISSSDKAVHMGHVESSVKTESATRTPMDAMQGRTSTGQRDATCPTDTAGAPIPYATLVDTFSKVEATSKRLEILELVTQLFLQVIYSSRGGDDKPLKAASENLLYTVYLCINRLCPDYEGLELGIGEGLLVKAIAQSTGREIVRIKRDFERLGDLGLVAHTSKKNQPTMFRAQALTVRSVFQQLKQIAAASGAKSQDKKLGIIKRLLATCSGEESKYLIRSLEGKLRIGLAEKTVLVAVAQAVMLATHDGKPHEPKQARDAGDANDAAKLTERLEQGTHTVKAVFSEVPSYDLLIPALLEHGVEHVQEHLKLSPGIPLKPMLAKPTKAIGEVLDRFEAHAFTCEYKYDGERAQVHGFRGSDGQLQVRVFSRNSEDMSVKYPDLVVQIPHCLRGGGENVQSFVLDAEAVAWQPRDEASHTEGRLLPFQELSRRKRKDVQATDMLCGSDATYEPSRRSINWLKLKKDYLSGTGDSLDLTVIGAYYGRGKRTNVYGAFLLACYDEDSETYQSICKIGTGFSEADLDAHYSTLKELEIPRKKGYYDLGEAKPDVFFEPRIVWEVLAADLSLSPVYTAARGAIDARGISLRFPRFIRIRDDKSPDMSTTPEQVASMYRAQAMATQSARGKDDEDEFW
;
A
#
# COMPACT_ATOMS: atom_id res chain seq x y z
N MET A 1 24.37 -7.60 43.35
CA MET A 1 24.82 -7.88 41.96
C MET A 1 25.43 -6.60 41.44
N PRO A 2 26.67 -6.56 40.92
CA PRO A 2 27.25 -5.36 40.36
C PRO A 2 26.61 -5.05 38.99
N PRO A 3 26.56 -3.78 38.58
CA PRO A 3 25.92 -3.40 37.32
C PRO A 3 26.70 -3.97 36.11
N LYS A 4 25.99 -4.62 35.20
CA LYS A 4 26.56 -5.12 33.95
C LYS A 4 27.16 -3.93 33.15
N LYS A 5 28.40 -4.06 32.73
CA LYS A 5 29.06 -3.06 31.86
C LYS A 5 28.30 -2.96 30.53
N GLN A 6 27.80 -1.78 30.21
CA GLN A 6 27.22 -1.49 28.91
C GLN A 6 28.33 -1.55 27.85
N ALA A 7 28.13 -2.35 26.82
CA ALA A 7 29.00 -2.37 25.66
C ALA A 7 28.83 -1.07 24.85
N THR A 8 29.90 -0.45 24.42
CA THR A 8 29.85 0.73 23.55
C THR A 8 29.57 0.33 22.11
N LEU A 9 28.89 1.19 21.35
CA LEU A 9 28.58 0.94 19.92
C LEU A 9 29.83 0.58 19.10
N GLU A 10 30.99 1.14 19.43
CA GLU A 10 32.27 0.81 18.80
C GLU A 10 32.72 -0.63 19.07
N SER A 11 32.43 -1.20 20.25
CA SER A 11 32.78 -2.60 20.57
C SER A 11 31.95 -3.63 19.82
N LEU A 12 30.76 -3.24 19.33
CA LEU A 12 29.89 -4.10 18.56
C LEU A 12 30.26 -4.15 17.06
N PHE A 13 31.07 -3.18 16.59
CA PHE A 13 31.41 -3.05 15.16
C PHE A 13 32.91 -3.08 14.84
N SER A 14 33.81 -3.10 15.84
CA SER A 14 35.24 -3.20 15.63
C SER A 14 35.69 -4.65 15.42
N LYS A 15 35.65 -5.10 14.16
CA LYS A 15 36.53 -6.16 13.70
C LYS A 15 37.66 -5.46 12.92
N GLU A 16 38.84 -5.38 13.53
CA GLU A 16 40.06 -4.94 12.90
C GLU A 16 40.38 -5.80 11.66
N GLN A 17 40.49 -5.17 10.50
CA GLN A 17 41.23 -5.72 9.38
C GLN A 17 42.69 -5.21 9.48
N PRO A 18 43.70 -6.04 9.28
CA PRO A 18 45.08 -5.61 9.36
C PRO A 18 45.46 -4.71 8.17
N VAL A 19 45.77 -3.44 8.50
CA VAL A 19 46.31 -2.47 7.52
C VAL A 19 47.75 -2.78 7.25
N PRO A 20 48.25 -2.85 5.98
CA PRO A 20 49.67 -3.03 5.67
C PRO A 20 50.44 -1.77 6.05
N LYS A 21 51.51 -1.97 6.81
CA LYS A 21 52.49 -0.97 7.24
C LYS A 21 53.09 -0.27 6.01
N ARG A 22 52.87 1.04 5.84
CA ARG A 22 53.69 1.90 5.01
C ARG A 22 54.65 2.73 5.88
N ALA A 23 55.89 2.74 5.41
CA ALA A 23 57.03 3.33 6.07
C ALA A 23 56.87 4.85 6.33
N ARG A 24 57.37 5.21 7.51
CA ARG A 24 57.53 6.58 8.02
C ARG A 24 58.66 7.28 7.28
N VAL A 25 58.45 8.39 6.67
CA VAL A 25 59.47 9.36 6.24
C VAL A 25 59.26 10.63 7.03
N GLU A 26 60.19 10.91 7.89
CA GLU A 26 60.30 12.19 8.63
C GLU A 26 60.68 13.29 7.64
N ARG A 27 60.11 14.45 7.75
CA ARG A 27 60.71 15.77 7.37
C ARG A 27 60.22 16.86 8.27
N ASP A 28 61.21 17.65 8.61
CA ASP A 28 61.27 18.69 9.60
C ASP A 28 60.43 19.95 9.34
N VAL A 29 60.27 20.64 10.41
CA VAL A 29 59.66 21.92 10.73
C VAL A 29 60.31 23.07 9.96
N HIS A 30 59.54 24.04 9.47
CA HIS A 30 59.83 25.45 9.57
C HIS A 30 58.60 26.33 9.58
N GLU A 31 58.60 27.26 10.52
CA GLU A 31 57.64 28.32 10.79
C GLU A 31 57.64 29.41 9.70
N GLY A 32 56.52 30.15 9.57
CA GLY A 32 56.50 31.43 8.88
C GLY A 32 55.12 31.97 8.52
N GLU A 33 54.58 32.80 9.44
CA GLU A 33 53.82 34.07 9.27
C GLU A 33 52.67 34.25 8.28
N HIS A 34 51.60 34.73 8.86
CA HIS A 34 50.50 35.66 8.45
C HIS A 34 50.55 36.25 7.04
N VAL A 35 49.36 36.35 6.41
CA VAL A 35 48.69 37.56 5.92
C VAL A 35 47.25 37.24 5.45
N HIS A 36 46.29 38.07 5.87
CA HIS A 36 44.90 38.15 5.48
C HIS A 36 44.67 39.00 4.20
N PRO A 37 43.42 39.18 3.72
CA PRO A 37 43.01 39.05 2.32
C PRO A 37 42.88 40.39 1.56
N PRO A 38 42.35 40.40 0.36
CA PRO A 38 41.14 41.19 0.16
C PRO A 38 40.11 40.66 -0.86
N SER A 39 38.88 41.09 -0.60
CA SER A 39 37.67 41.13 -1.38
C SER A 39 37.76 42.02 -2.64
N THR A 40 36.93 41.70 -3.66
CA THR A 40 36.13 42.60 -4.56
C THR A 40 35.43 41.72 -5.60
N GLU A 41 34.14 41.73 -5.64
CA GLU A 41 33.14 42.54 -6.37
C GLU A 41 33.13 42.36 -7.90
N SER A 42 31.92 41.94 -8.35
CA SER A 42 31.10 42.38 -9.48
C SER A 42 31.54 42.16 -10.93
N ALA A 43 30.68 41.58 -11.72
CA ALA A 43 29.93 42.26 -12.79
C ALA A 43 29.08 41.28 -13.63
N GLU A 44 27.87 41.73 -13.88
CA GLU A 44 26.85 41.23 -14.80
C GLU A 44 27.29 41.27 -16.25
N ALA A 45 26.74 40.41 -17.08
CA ALA A 45 26.37 40.75 -18.47
C ALA A 45 25.33 39.76 -19.03
N GLU A 46 24.15 40.28 -19.22
CA GLU A 46 23.12 39.78 -20.15
C GLU A 46 23.64 39.66 -21.58
N THR A 47 23.16 38.68 -22.34
CA THR A 47 22.90 38.90 -23.77
C THR A 47 21.78 37.93 -24.25
N THR A 48 20.64 38.52 -24.46
CA THR A 48 19.54 38.04 -25.31
C THR A 48 19.98 37.95 -26.78
N LEU A 49 19.52 36.92 -27.48
CA LEU A 49 19.21 37.05 -28.93
C LEU A 49 18.17 36.01 -29.37
N ASN A 50 17.04 36.56 -29.70
CA ASN A 50 15.95 36.02 -30.50
C ASN A 50 16.41 35.71 -31.96
N THR A 51 15.92 34.64 -32.53
CA THR A 51 15.44 34.70 -33.94
C THR A 51 14.40 33.63 -34.27
N LYS A 52 13.37 34.11 -34.79
CA LYS A 52 12.16 33.57 -35.40
C LYS A 52 12.40 32.92 -36.78
N VAL A 53 11.32 32.21 -37.22
CA VAL A 53 10.82 32.10 -38.60
C VAL A 53 11.32 30.83 -39.33
N GLU A 54 10.55 30.03 -40.04
CA GLU A 54 9.21 30.14 -40.68
C GLU A 54 8.69 28.73 -41.03
N GLU A 55 7.40 28.67 -41.18
CA GLU A 55 6.59 27.65 -41.84
C GLU A 55 7.05 27.39 -43.26
N ASP A 56 6.84 26.20 -43.81
CA ASP A 56 6.17 26.06 -45.07
C ASP A 56 5.54 24.67 -45.31
N THR A 57 4.42 24.74 -45.88
CA THR A 57 3.30 23.99 -46.32
C THR A 57 3.54 23.02 -47.48
N ALA A 58 2.54 22.13 -47.60
CA ALA A 58 1.97 21.53 -48.82
C ALA A 58 2.66 20.23 -49.32
N SER A 59 2.01 19.21 -49.74
CA SER A 59 0.68 18.86 -50.24
C SER A 59 0.77 17.55 -51.00
N GLU A 60 -0.30 16.77 -50.97
CA GLU A 60 -0.86 15.90 -52.01
C GLU A 60 0.04 14.82 -52.66
N SER A 61 -0.38 13.64 -52.98
CA SER A 61 -1.68 13.07 -53.30
C SER A 61 -1.53 11.60 -53.71
N ARG A 62 -2.61 10.85 -53.48
CA ARG A 62 -3.23 9.86 -54.41
C ARG A 62 -2.50 8.58 -54.80
N ASP A 63 -3.21 7.59 -54.53
CA ASP A 63 -4.02 6.62 -55.31
C ASP A 63 -3.34 5.29 -55.60
N GLY A 64 -4.12 4.28 -55.35
CA GLY A 64 -4.46 3.30 -56.31
C GLY A 64 -4.49 1.85 -55.81
N THR A 65 -5.71 1.37 -55.54
CA THR A 65 -6.32 0.13 -56.11
C THR A 65 -5.39 -1.07 -56.33
N ASP A 66 -5.69 -2.30 -56.06
CA ASP A 66 -6.89 -3.10 -56.22
C ASP A 66 -6.62 -4.55 -55.78
N SER A 67 -7.65 -5.15 -55.21
CA SER A 67 -8.31 -6.43 -55.49
C SER A 67 -7.51 -7.75 -55.62
N ASN A 68 -8.00 -8.74 -54.96
CA ASN A 68 -8.54 -10.08 -55.30
C ASN A 68 -8.16 -11.13 -54.24
N ALA A 69 -9.09 -11.68 -53.51
CA ALA A 69 -10.13 -12.69 -53.76
C ALA A 69 -9.59 -14.02 -54.26
N ILE A 70 -9.99 -15.07 -53.58
CA ILE A 70 -10.36 -16.44 -53.98
C ILE A 70 -9.94 -17.39 -52.85
N SER A 71 -10.82 -17.93 -52.12
CA SER A 71 -11.85 -18.96 -52.18
C SER A 71 -11.40 -20.29 -51.57
N SER A 72 -12.22 -20.70 -50.63
CA SER A 72 -12.88 -22.01 -50.43
C SER A 72 -12.04 -23.27 -50.24
N SER A 73 -12.34 -24.03 -49.24
CA SER A 73 -13.33 -25.11 -49.28
C SER A 73 -13.40 -25.91 -47.96
N ASP A 74 -14.60 -26.07 -47.53
CA ASP A 74 -15.28 -27.17 -46.84
C ASP A 74 -14.53 -28.49 -46.59
N LYS A 75 -14.74 -29.01 -45.39
CA LYS A 75 -15.35 -30.33 -45.23
C LYS A 75 -15.81 -30.57 -43.79
N ALA A 76 -17.11 -30.75 -43.68
CA ALA A 76 -17.84 -31.33 -42.55
C ALA A 76 -17.78 -32.86 -42.58
N VAL A 77 -17.80 -33.52 -41.43
CA VAL A 77 -18.36 -34.85 -41.15
C VAL A 77 -18.73 -34.88 -39.67
N HIS A 78 -19.90 -34.82 -39.28
CA HIS A 78 -21.08 -35.62 -39.11
C HIS A 78 -20.96 -36.81 -38.11
N MET A 79 -21.91 -36.80 -37.17
CA MET A 79 -22.64 -37.86 -36.42
C MET A 79 -22.01 -38.52 -35.20
N GLY A 80 -22.69 -38.52 -34.07
CA GLY A 80 -23.62 -39.50 -33.57
C GLY A 80 -24.28 -39.18 -32.24
N HIS A 81 -25.57 -39.11 -32.31
CA HIS A 81 -26.54 -39.17 -31.22
C HIS A 81 -26.51 -40.51 -30.49
N VAL A 82 -26.74 -40.52 -29.16
CA VAL A 82 -27.60 -41.53 -28.50
C VAL A 82 -28.33 -40.89 -27.32
N GLU A 83 -29.64 -40.83 -27.40
CA GLU A 83 -30.60 -40.61 -26.34
C GLU A 83 -30.86 -41.93 -25.56
N SER A 84 -31.24 -41.84 -24.30
CA SER A 84 -32.33 -42.57 -23.63
C SER A 84 -32.48 -42.01 -22.21
N SER A 85 -33.49 -41.28 -21.87
CA SER A 85 -34.90 -41.47 -21.57
C SER A 85 -35.18 -42.58 -20.56
N VAL A 86 -35.96 -42.23 -19.54
CA VAL A 86 -37.17 -42.83 -18.98
C VAL A 86 -37.26 -42.69 -17.46
N LYS A 87 -38.11 -41.78 -16.99
CA LYS A 87 -39.45 -41.89 -16.34
C LYS A 87 -39.47 -42.28 -14.86
N THR A 88 -40.08 -41.40 -14.08
CA THR A 88 -41.44 -41.37 -13.42
C THR A 88 -41.56 -42.31 -12.23
N GLU A 89 -42.14 -41.94 -11.13
CA GLU A 89 -43.48 -41.56 -10.66
C GLU A 89 -43.39 -41.19 -9.18
N SER A 90 -44.02 -40.24 -8.69
CA SER A 90 -45.37 -39.83 -8.37
C SER A 90 -45.80 -40.10 -6.91
N ALA A 91 -46.29 -39.02 -6.33
CA ALA A 91 -47.48 -38.82 -5.49
C ALA A 91 -47.48 -39.40 -4.06
N THR A 92 -47.94 -38.68 -3.07
CA THR A 92 -49.32 -38.30 -2.73
C THR A 92 -49.36 -37.36 -1.51
N ARG A 93 -50.03 -36.26 -1.63
CA ARG A 93 -51.13 -35.59 -0.90
C ARG A 93 -51.45 -35.99 0.55
N THR A 94 -51.38 -35.01 1.47
CA THR A 94 -52.45 -34.26 2.25
C THR A 94 -53.28 -35.04 3.27
N PRO A 95 -54.09 -34.39 4.16
CA PRO A 95 -54.07 -33.06 4.78
C PRO A 95 -54.52 -33.05 6.28
N MET A 96 -54.92 -31.84 6.77
CA MET A 96 -55.82 -31.51 7.93
C MET A 96 -55.13 -31.35 9.29
N ASP A 97 -55.49 -30.51 10.13
CA ASP A 97 -56.34 -29.31 10.28
C ASP A 97 -56.17 -28.80 11.71
N ALA A 98 -56.26 -27.50 11.81
CA ALA A 98 -56.83 -26.69 12.85
C ALA A 98 -56.61 -27.04 14.36
N MET A 99 -56.05 -26.10 15.11
CA MET A 99 -56.83 -25.45 16.16
C MET A 99 -56.16 -24.15 16.67
N GLN A 100 -57.01 -23.19 16.88
CA GLN A 100 -56.81 -21.83 17.34
C GLN A 100 -56.23 -21.75 18.76
N GLY A 101 -55.35 -20.78 18.97
CA GLY A 101 -54.96 -20.35 20.30
C GLY A 101 -54.34 -18.95 20.23
N ARG A 102 -55.14 -17.88 20.39
CA ARG A 102 -54.73 -16.50 20.57
C ARG A 102 -53.89 -16.37 21.84
N THR A 103 -52.66 -15.87 21.73
CA THR A 103 -52.08 -14.97 22.75
C THR A 103 -51.14 -13.98 22.05
N SER A 104 -51.51 -12.75 22.14
CA SER A 104 -50.76 -11.57 21.75
C SER A 104 -49.53 -11.39 22.61
N THR A 105 -48.36 -11.47 22.02
CA THR A 105 -47.19 -10.81 22.55
C THR A 105 -46.46 -10.13 21.41
N GLY A 106 -46.37 -8.81 21.49
CA GLY A 106 -45.89 -7.93 20.45
C GLY A 106 -44.45 -8.24 20.07
N GLN A 107 -44.30 -8.59 18.85
CA GLN A 107 -43.06 -8.50 18.11
C GLN A 107 -42.80 -7.01 17.89
N ARG A 108 -41.89 -6.44 18.68
CA ARG A 108 -41.36 -5.12 18.38
C ARG A 108 -40.53 -5.28 17.11
N ASP A 109 -41.12 -4.89 16.00
CA ASP A 109 -40.38 -4.51 14.82
C ASP A 109 -39.27 -3.56 15.26
N ALA A 110 -38.03 -3.96 15.03
CA ALA A 110 -36.89 -3.07 15.09
C ALA A 110 -37.06 -2.06 13.94
N THR A 111 -37.89 -1.04 14.19
CA THR A 111 -37.92 0.15 13.38
C THR A 111 -36.53 0.78 13.47
N CYS A 112 -35.79 0.65 12.38
CA CYS A 112 -34.67 1.50 12.06
C CYS A 112 -35.07 2.95 12.41
N PRO A 113 -34.27 3.74 13.15
CA PRO A 113 -34.59 5.13 13.41
C PRO A 113 -34.64 5.86 12.07
N THR A 114 -35.83 6.11 11.60
CA THR A 114 -36.11 6.98 10.47
C THR A 114 -36.02 8.44 10.92
N ASP A 115 -35.41 9.27 10.05
CA ASP A 115 -35.52 10.72 9.97
C ASP A 115 -34.61 11.59 10.84
N THR A 116 -33.29 11.45 10.65
CA THR A 116 -32.36 12.58 10.82
C THR A 116 -31.46 12.80 9.59
N ALA A 117 -31.79 12.15 8.47
CA ALA A 117 -30.99 12.27 7.26
C ALA A 117 -31.31 13.60 6.56
N GLY A 118 -30.33 14.49 6.50
CA GLY A 118 -30.37 15.69 5.65
C GLY A 118 -30.55 15.34 4.17
N ALA A 119 -30.66 16.35 3.29
CA ALA A 119 -30.86 16.17 1.86
C ALA A 119 -29.81 15.17 1.26
N PRO A 120 -30.26 14.25 0.40
CA PRO A 120 -29.35 13.27 -0.20
C PRO A 120 -28.34 13.96 -1.09
N ILE A 121 -27.06 13.67 -0.89
CA ILE A 121 -25.95 14.20 -1.71
C ILE A 121 -25.88 13.42 -3.03
N PRO A 122 -25.98 14.08 -4.20
CA PRO A 122 -25.80 13.41 -5.48
C PRO A 122 -24.40 12.83 -5.64
N TYR A 123 -24.29 11.60 -6.15
CA TYR A 123 -22.99 10.98 -6.44
C TYR A 123 -22.20 11.77 -7.48
N ALA A 124 -22.89 12.42 -8.40
CA ALA A 124 -22.31 13.32 -9.40
C ALA A 124 -21.47 14.45 -8.78
N THR A 125 -21.85 15.00 -7.63
CA THR A 125 -21.09 16.04 -6.91
C THR A 125 -19.70 15.51 -6.48
N LEU A 126 -19.66 14.29 -5.95
CA LEU A 126 -18.39 13.62 -5.59
C LEU A 126 -17.53 13.35 -6.84
N VAL A 127 -18.15 12.85 -7.90
CA VAL A 127 -17.49 12.55 -9.17
C VAL A 127 -16.90 13.79 -9.85
N ASP A 128 -17.62 14.92 -9.81
CA ASP A 128 -17.10 16.20 -10.32
C ASP A 128 -15.84 16.64 -9.56
N THR A 129 -15.83 16.49 -8.24
CA THR A 129 -14.64 16.75 -7.42
C THR A 129 -13.51 15.78 -7.77
N PHE A 130 -13.78 14.48 -7.96
CA PHE A 130 -12.78 13.52 -8.39
C PHE A 130 -12.15 13.87 -9.74
N SER A 131 -12.94 14.35 -10.68
CA SER A 131 -12.45 14.79 -11.99
C SER A 131 -11.53 16.00 -11.89
N LYS A 132 -11.86 16.97 -11.03
CA LYS A 132 -11.02 18.14 -10.75
C LYS A 132 -9.71 17.75 -10.05
N VAL A 133 -9.79 16.85 -9.07
CA VAL A 133 -8.60 16.33 -8.35
C VAL A 133 -7.68 15.53 -9.28
N GLU A 134 -8.25 14.72 -10.20
CA GLU A 134 -7.46 13.97 -11.20
C GLU A 134 -6.72 14.89 -12.16
N ALA A 135 -7.27 16.07 -12.45
CA ALA A 135 -6.70 17.03 -13.40
C ALA A 135 -5.51 17.82 -12.84
N THR A 136 -5.26 17.80 -11.53
CA THR A 136 -4.16 18.54 -10.91
C THR A 136 -3.22 17.65 -10.12
N SER A 137 -1.94 18.04 -10.06
CA SER A 137 -0.93 17.44 -9.18
C SER A 137 -0.57 18.33 -7.97
N LYS A 138 -1.14 19.53 -7.89
CA LYS A 138 -0.83 20.52 -6.85
C LYS A 138 -1.53 20.16 -5.54
N ARG A 139 -0.76 19.83 -4.51
CA ARG A 139 -1.30 19.34 -3.23
C ARG A 139 -2.25 20.31 -2.53
N LEU A 140 -1.99 21.61 -2.57
CA LEU A 140 -2.85 22.63 -1.94
C LEU A 140 -4.17 22.76 -2.69
N GLU A 141 -4.17 22.72 -4.01
CA GLU A 141 -5.37 22.74 -4.84
C GLU A 141 -6.24 21.50 -4.59
N ILE A 142 -5.62 20.31 -4.51
CA ILE A 142 -6.33 19.07 -4.12
C ILE A 142 -6.98 19.20 -2.74
N LEU A 143 -6.25 19.74 -1.76
CA LEU A 143 -6.77 19.97 -0.41
C LEU A 143 -7.96 20.92 -0.43
N GLU A 144 -7.86 22.01 -1.15
CA GLU A 144 -8.95 23.00 -1.28
C GLU A 144 -10.20 22.39 -1.91
N LEU A 145 -10.06 21.66 -3.03
CA LEU A 145 -11.18 20.99 -3.72
C LEU A 145 -11.93 20.02 -2.79
N VAL A 146 -11.18 19.23 -2.01
CA VAL A 146 -11.77 18.25 -1.09
C VAL A 146 -12.40 18.94 0.13
N THR A 147 -11.79 20.02 0.64
CA THR A 147 -12.35 20.82 1.73
C THR A 147 -13.68 21.47 1.31
N GLN A 148 -13.75 22.02 0.09
CA GLN A 148 -14.99 22.57 -0.46
C GLN A 148 -16.08 21.51 -0.62
N LEU A 149 -15.73 20.31 -1.10
CA LEU A 149 -16.67 19.19 -1.15
C LEU A 149 -17.27 18.88 0.22
N PHE A 150 -16.44 18.77 1.26
CA PHE A 150 -16.92 18.44 2.59
C PHE A 150 -17.76 19.56 3.21
N LEU A 151 -17.40 20.81 2.99
CA LEU A 151 -18.24 21.96 3.36
C LEU A 151 -19.61 21.90 2.68
N GLN A 152 -19.64 21.68 1.37
CA GLN A 152 -20.89 21.53 0.62
C GLN A 152 -21.74 20.39 1.17
N VAL A 153 -21.13 19.24 1.50
CA VAL A 153 -21.82 18.10 2.11
C VAL A 153 -22.40 18.47 3.49
N ILE A 154 -21.63 19.14 4.35
CA ILE A 154 -22.08 19.57 5.68
C ILE A 154 -23.28 20.48 5.56
N TYR A 155 -23.20 21.55 4.76
CA TYR A 155 -24.30 22.53 4.61
C TYR A 155 -25.55 21.93 3.96
N SER A 156 -25.38 21.16 2.87
CA SER A 156 -26.50 20.52 2.17
C SER A 156 -27.21 19.48 3.04
N SER A 157 -26.47 18.81 3.93
CA SER A 157 -27.04 17.79 4.82
C SER A 157 -27.70 18.37 6.06
N ARG A 158 -27.26 19.54 6.50
CA ARG A 158 -27.81 20.21 7.69
C ARG A 158 -29.28 20.64 7.49
N GLY A 159 -29.65 21.01 6.27
CA GLY A 159 -31.06 21.33 5.91
C GLY A 159 -31.62 22.60 6.56
N GLY A 160 -30.74 23.52 6.93
CA GLY A 160 -31.06 24.84 7.53
C GLY A 160 -30.05 25.22 8.61
N ASP A 161 -29.89 26.55 8.82
CA ASP A 161 -28.89 27.08 9.75
C ASP A 161 -29.17 26.75 11.21
N ASP A 162 -30.45 26.50 11.55
CA ASP A 162 -30.91 26.20 12.92
C ASP A 162 -30.67 24.74 13.35
N LYS A 163 -30.32 23.85 12.42
CA LYS A 163 -30.07 22.43 12.75
C LYS A 163 -28.64 22.16 13.18
N PRO A 164 -28.41 21.23 14.14
CA PRO A 164 -27.08 20.90 14.59
C PRO A 164 -26.24 20.28 13.48
N LEU A 165 -24.94 20.56 13.46
CA LEU A 165 -24.00 20.01 12.49
C LEU A 165 -23.95 18.46 12.47
N LYS A 166 -24.27 17.83 13.62
CA LYS A 166 -24.36 16.37 13.75
C LYS A 166 -25.33 15.73 12.73
N ALA A 167 -26.35 16.47 12.25
CA ALA A 167 -27.26 16.00 11.20
C ALA A 167 -26.53 15.65 9.88
N ALA A 168 -25.36 16.24 9.63
CA ALA A 168 -24.54 15.97 8.45
C ALA A 168 -23.63 14.72 8.58
N SER A 169 -23.57 14.12 9.78
CA SER A 169 -22.57 13.09 10.12
C SER A 169 -22.53 11.92 9.14
N GLU A 170 -23.69 11.35 8.82
CA GLU A 170 -23.76 10.16 7.96
C GLU A 170 -23.35 10.45 6.51
N ASN A 171 -23.81 11.55 5.94
CA ASN A 171 -23.44 11.93 4.56
C ASN A 171 -21.95 12.28 4.45
N LEU A 172 -21.41 12.99 5.45
CA LEU A 172 -19.99 13.32 5.50
C LEU A 172 -19.15 12.05 5.64
N LEU A 173 -19.54 11.13 6.54
CA LEU A 173 -18.86 9.85 6.75
C LEU A 173 -18.77 9.02 5.46
N TYR A 174 -19.90 8.87 4.75
CA TYR A 174 -19.92 8.12 3.49
C TYR A 174 -19.09 8.79 2.40
N THR A 175 -19.14 10.14 2.34
CA THR A 175 -18.31 10.89 1.39
C THR A 175 -16.83 10.71 1.68
N VAL A 176 -16.42 10.78 2.95
CA VAL A 176 -15.03 10.57 3.37
C VAL A 176 -14.57 9.16 3.01
N TYR A 177 -15.34 8.13 3.33
CA TYR A 177 -15.00 6.76 2.97
C TYR A 177 -14.88 6.53 1.46
N LEU A 178 -15.75 7.12 0.65
CA LEU A 178 -15.63 7.04 -0.80
C LEU A 178 -14.39 7.78 -1.33
N CYS A 179 -13.99 8.90 -0.68
CA CYS A 179 -12.75 9.61 -1.04
C CYS A 179 -11.49 8.79 -0.77
N ILE A 180 -11.44 8.02 0.32
CA ILE A 180 -10.31 7.15 0.66
C ILE A 180 -10.45 5.74 0.10
N ASN A 181 -11.54 5.46 -0.60
CA ASN A 181 -11.88 4.15 -1.18
C ASN A 181 -11.90 3.01 -0.15
N ARG A 182 -12.52 3.23 1.00
CA ARG A 182 -12.75 2.26 2.08
C ARG A 182 -14.22 2.19 2.44
N LEU A 183 -14.62 1.14 3.17
CA LEU A 183 -16.01 0.92 3.60
C LEU A 183 -16.18 0.92 5.13
N CYS A 184 -15.08 0.81 5.84
CA CYS A 184 -15.00 0.72 7.30
C CYS A 184 -13.56 1.05 7.74
N PRO A 185 -13.28 1.17 9.05
CA PRO A 185 -11.93 1.17 9.58
C PRO A 185 -11.15 -0.11 9.22
N ASP A 186 -9.81 -0.01 9.13
CA ASP A 186 -8.94 -1.10 8.70
C ASP A 186 -9.10 -2.37 9.56
N TYR A 187 -9.34 -2.21 10.85
CA TYR A 187 -9.49 -3.31 11.81
C TYR A 187 -10.79 -4.11 11.69
N GLU A 188 -11.77 -3.63 10.95
CA GLU A 188 -13.00 -4.39 10.65
C GLU A 188 -12.83 -5.34 9.47
N GLY A 189 -11.81 -5.13 8.62
CA GLY A 189 -11.41 -6.05 7.56
C GLY A 189 -12.45 -6.28 6.46
N LEU A 190 -13.38 -5.35 6.24
CA LEU A 190 -14.43 -5.47 5.24
C LEU A 190 -13.89 -5.10 3.85
N GLU A 191 -13.61 -6.09 3.02
CA GLU A 191 -13.11 -5.93 1.66
C GLU A 191 -14.15 -6.25 0.60
N LEU A 192 -14.11 -5.55 -0.54
CA LEU A 192 -15.01 -5.81 -1.68
C LEU A 192 -14.82 -7.22 -2.26
N GLY A 193 -13.61 -7.76 -2.25
CA GLY A 193 -13.29 -9.07 -2.76
C GLY A 193 -13.74 -9.27 -4.22
N ILE A 194 -13.44 -8.28 -5.09
CA ILE A 194 -13.80 -8.26 -6.50
C ILE A 194 -12.54 -8.41 -7.35
N GLY A 195 -12.51 -9.44 -8.19
CA GLY A 195 -11.46 -9.62 -9.17
C GLY A 195 -11.78 -8.93 -10.50
N GLU A 196 -10.73 -8.63 -11.27
CA GLU A 196 -10.78 -7.99 -12.60
C GLU A 196 -11.78 -8.68 -13.55
N GLY A 197 -11.78 -10.02 -13.59
CA GLY A 197 -12.68 -10.81 -14.45
C GLY A 197 -14.16 -10.55 -14.18
N LEU A 198 -14.54 -10.28 -12.91
CA LEU A 198 -15.94 -9.94 -12.57
C LEU A 198 -16.30 -8.54 -13.06
N LEU A 199 -15.39 -7.58 -12.99
CA LEU A 199 -15.60 -6.23 -13.50
C LEU A 199 -15.73 -6.22 -15.03
N VAL A 200 -14.85 -6.92 -15.73
CA VAL A 200 -14.93 -7.11 -17.20
C VAL A 200 -16.29 -7.69 -17.59
N LYS A 201 -16.75 -8.74 -16.89
CA LYS A 201 -18.07 -9.35 -17.10
C LYS A 201 -19.21 -8.37 -16.82
N ALA A 202 -19.10 -7.57 -15.77
CA ALA A 202 -20.10 -6.58 -15.41
C ALA A 202 -20.23 -5.47 -16.46
N ILE A 203 -19.09 -4.93 -16.94
CA ILE A 203 -19.05 -3.91 -18.00
C ILE A 203 -19.65 -4.49 -19.29
N ALA A 204 -19.22 -5.69 -19.71
CA ALA A 204 -19.71 -6.34 -20.92
C ALA A 204 -21.24 -6.51 -20.87
N GLN A 205 -21.78 -7.06 -19.77
CA GLN A 205 -23.23 -7.30 -19.62
C GLN A 205 -24.05 -6.03 -19.45
N SER A 206 -23.50 -4.97 -18.84
CA SER A 206 -24.23 -3.70 -18.67
C SER A 206 -24.22 -2.84 -19.95
N THR A 207 -23.24 -3.00 -20.81
CA THR A 207 -23.10 -2.22 -22.05
C THR A 207 -23.45 -2.99 -23.32
N GLY A 208 -23.72 -4.30 -23.22
CA GLY A 208 -23.98 -5.16 -24.38
C GLY A 208 -22.75 -5.44 -25.26
N ARG A 209 -21.54 -5.08 -24.79
CA ARG A 209 -20.30 -5.30 -25.54
C ARG A 209 -19.71 -6.68 -25.24
N GLU A 210 -19.03 -7.25 -26.24
CA GLU A 210 -18.31 -8.51 -26.08
C GLU A 210 -17.13 -8.40 -25.11
N ILE A 211 -16.93 -9.44 -24.30
CA ILE A 211 -15.83 -9.52 -23.32
C ILE A 211 -14.46 -9.35 -23.99
N VAL A 212 -14.27 -9.91 -25.18
CA VAL A 212 -13.01 -9.82 -25.93
C VAL A 212 -12.68 -8.37 -26.27
N ARG A 213 -13.68 -7.57 -26.68
CA ARG A 213 -13.49 -6.13 -26.98
C ARG A 213 -13.18 -5.34 -25.72
N ILE A 214 -13.85 -5.64 -24.59
CA ILE A 214 -13.57 -4.99 -23.29
C ILE A 214 -12.12 -5.26 -22.86
N LYS A 215 -11.65 -6.51 -22.99
CA LYS A 215 -10.26 -6.88 -22.65
C LYS A 215 -9.24 -6.15 -23.53
N ARG A 216 -9.45 -6.11 -24.83
CA ARG A 216 -8.59 -5.37 -25.77
C ARG A 216 -8.53 -3.87 -25.44
N ASP A 217 -9.68 -3.26 -25.15
CA ASP A 217 -9.72 -1.85 -24.72
C ASP A 217 -9.00 -1.66 -23.39
N PHE A 218 -9.09 -2.62 -22.47
CA PHE A 218 -8.38 -2.58 -21.20
C PHE A 218 -6.86 -2.72 -21.37
N GLU A 219 -6.40 -3.62 -22.22
CA GLU A 219 -4.98 -3.75 -22.58
C GLU A 219 -4.43 -2.43 -23.16
N ARG A 220 -5.21 -1.77 -24.03
CA ARG A 220 -4.85 -0.49 -24.65
C ARG A 220 -4.87 0.68 -23.67
N LEU A 221 -5.88 0.79 -22.79
CA LEU A 221 -6.11 1.95 -21.90
C LEU A 221 -5.50 1.78 -20.52
N GLY A 222 -5.22 0.56 -20.07
CA GLY A 222 -4.69 0.24 -18.74
C GLY A 222 -5.62 0.56 -17.57
N ASP A 223 -6.90 0.88 -17.84
CA ASP A 223 -7.87 1.36 -16.86
C ASP A 223 -9.30 0.93 -17.21
N LEU A 224 -9.86 0.00 -16.42
CA LEU A 224 -11.22 -0.47 -16.59
C LEU A 224 -12.28 0.63 -16.38
N GLY A 225 -11.98 1.63 -15.56
CA GLY A 225 -12.86 2.79 -15.37
C GLY A 225 -13.03 3.58 -16.68
N LEU A 226 -11.94 3.84 -17.42
CA LEU A 226 -11.99 4.48 -18.72
C LEU A 226 -12.71 3.61 -19.75
N VAL A 227 -12.50 2.29 -19.72
CA VAL A 227 -13.23 1.36 -20.58
C VAL A 227 -14.73 1.40 -20.32
N ALA A 228 -15.15 1.45 -19.06
CA ALA A 228 -16.57 1.57 -18.69
C ALA A 228 -17.16 2.89 -19.16
N HIS A 229 -16.45 4.00 -18.95
CA HIS A 229 -16.87 5.32 -19.36
C HIS A 229 -17.08 5.41 -20.88
N THR A 230 -16.08 5.01 -21.67
CA THR A 230 -16.16 5.02 -23.14
C THR A 230 -17.22 4.07 -23.69
N SER A 231 -17.39 2.90 -23.07
CA SER A 231 -18.41 1.94 -23.46
C SER A 231 -19.82 2.47 -23.22
N LYS A 232 -20.02 3.24 -22.15
CA LYS A 232 -21.34 3.78 -21.78
C LYS A 232 -21.70 5.06 -22.54
N LYS A 233 -20.73 5.90 -22.88
CA LYS A 233 -20.95 7.13 -23.66
C LYS A 233 -21.66 6.87 -25.00
N ASN A 234 -21.48 5.68 -25.55
CA ASN A 234 -22.04 5.28 -26.84
C ASN A 234 -23.38 4.54 -26.72
N GLN A 235 -23.97 4.44 -25.51
CA GLN A 235 -25.20 3.70 -25.27
C GLN A 235 -26.38 4.65 -25.12
N PRO A 236 -27.35 4.68 -26.04
CA PRO A 236 -28.57 5.47 -25.87
C PRO A 236 -29.43 4.88 -24.74
N THR A 237 -29.86 5.72 -23.81
CA THR A 237 -30.76 5.33 -22.71
C THR A 237 -32.17 5.79 -23.01
N MET A 238 -33.11 4.83 -22.96
CA MET A 238 -34.51 5.07 -23.26
C MET A 238 -35.28 5.75 -22.11
N PHE A 239 -34.79 5.58 -20.87
CA PHE A 239 -35.35 6.17 -19.66
C PHE A 239 -34.27 6.81 -18.81
N ARG A 240 -34.60 7.97 -18.22
CA ARG A 240 -33.73 8.62 -17.26
C ARG A 240 -33.80 7.86 -15.92
N ALA A 241 -32.72 7.18 -15.58
CA ALA A 241 -32.62 6.51 -14.28
C ALA A 241 -32.62 7.54 -13.13
N GLN A 242 -33.10 7.17 -11.96
CA GLN A 242 -32.97 7.99 -10.76
C GLN A 242 -31.49 8.23 -10.46
N ALA A 243 -31.11 9.49 -10.22
CA ALA A 243 -29.72 9.84 -9.96
C ALA A 243 -29.17 9.10 -8.73
N LEU A 244 -27.93 8.61 -8.84
CA LEU A 244 -27.24 7.99 -7.73
C LEU A 244 -26.92 9.01 -6.63
N THR A 245 -27.04 8.58 -5.38
CA THR A 245 -26.61 9.36 -4.21
C THR A 245 -25.38 8.73 -3.58
N VAL A 246 -24.56 9.53 -2.88
CA VAL A 246 -23.40 9.06 -2.10
C VAL A 246 -23.82 7.94 -1.16
N ARG A 247 -24.94 8.10 -0.43
CA ARG A 247 -25.50 7.09 0.47
C ARG A 247 -25.82 5.80 -0.26
N SER A 248 -26.53 5.86 -1.39
CA SER A 248 -26.96 4.67 -2.13
C SER A 248 -25.76 3.90 -2.69
N VAL A 249 -24.75 4.61 -3.21
CA VAL A 249 -23.50 3.99 -3.70
C VAL A 249 -22.76 3.30 -2.55
N PHE A 250 -22.52 4.01 -1.45
CA PHE A 250 -21.80 3.46 -0.30
C PHE A 250 -22.48 2.23 0.30
N GLN A 251 -23.80 2.26 0.49
CA GLN A 251 -24.57 1.11 0.99
C GLN A 251 -24.51 -0.08 0.04
N GLN A 252 -24.58 0.13 -1.28
CA GLN A 252 -24.46 -0.95 -2.26
C GLN A 252 -23.04 -1.54 -2.27
N LEU A 253 -22.01 -0.72 -2.10
CA LEU A 253 -20.62 -1.22 -1.93
C LEU A 253 -20.48 -2.05 -0.65
N LYS A 254 -21.08 -1.64 0.48
CA LYS A 254 -21.15 -2.46 1.71
C LYS A 254 -21.88 -3.79 1.48
N GLN A 255 -22.98 -3.78 0.73
CA GLN A 255 -23.70 -5.03 0.37
C GLN A 255 -22.84 -5.97 -0.49
N ILE A 256 -22.03 -5.42 -1.42
CA ILE A 256 -21.08 -6.20 -2.21
C ILE A 256 -20.02 -6.83 -1.30
N ALA A 257 -19.46 -6.06 -0.37
CA ALA A 257 -18.43 -6.54 0.56
C ALA A 257 -18.96 -7.64 1.50
N ALA A 258 -20.19 -7.48 2.01
CA ALA A 258 -20.84 -8.45 2.88
C ALA A 258 -21.29 -9.74 2.16
N ALA A 259 -21.34 -9.74 0.82
CA ALA A 259 -21.79 -10.92 0.07
C ALA A 259 -20.74 -12.03 0.11
N SER A 260 -21.06 -13.13 0.82
CA SER A 260 -20.20 -14.32 1.02
C SER A 260 -20.96 -15.61 0.68
N GLY A 261 -20.22 -16.72 0.61
CA GLY A 261 -20.77 -18.08 0.38
C GLY A 261 -21.11 -18.38 -1.08
N ALA A 262 -21.86 -19.48 -1.29
CA ALA A 262 -22.26 -19.93 -2.61
C ALA A 262 -23.10 -18.87 -3.35
N LYS A 263 -22.85 -18.67 -4.65
CA LYS A 263 -23.48 -17.63 -5.49
C LYS A 263 -23.16 -16.16 -5.10
N SER A 264 -22.17 -15.93 -4.24
CA SER A 264 -21.75 -14.57 -3.89
C SER A 264 -21.31 -13.74 -5.10
N GLN A 265 -20.64 -14.36 -6.08
CA GLN A 265 -20.20 -13.73 -7.31
C GLN A 265 -21.39 -13.23 -8.16
N ASP A 266 -22.47 -14.00 -8.26
CA ASP A 266 -23.67 -13.60 -9.01
C ASP A 266 -24.42 -12.46 -8.30
N LYS A 267 -24.48 -12.50 -6.96
CA LYS A 267 -25.03 -11.38 -6.16
C LYS A 267 -24.23 -10.10 -6.37
N LYS A 268 -22.89 -10.17 -6.27
CA LYS A 268 -22.00 -9.06 -6.53
C LYS A 268 -22.18 -8.52 -7.95
N LEU A 269 -22.17 -9.38 -8.96
CA LEU A 269 -22.40 -9.04 -10.35
C LEU A 269 -23.72 -8.30 -10.56
N GLY A 270 -24.82 -8.82 -9.94
CA GLY A 270 -26.15 -8.22 -10.03
C GLY A 270 -26.18 -6.78 -9.46
N ILE A 271 -25.52 -6.52 -8.33
CA ILE A 271 -25.45 -5.17 -7.73
C ILE A 271 -24.60 -4.24 -8.63
N ILE A 272 -23.45 -4.68 -9.10
CA ILE A 272 -22.58 -3.89 -9.98
C ILE A 272 -23.29 -3.52 -11.28
N LYS A 273 -24.02 -4.45 -11.88
CA LYS A 273 -24.81 -4.17 -13.09
C LYS A 273 -25.87 -3.11 -12.86
N ARG A 274 -26.60 -3.16 -11.75
CA ARG A 274 -27.62 -2.14 -11.39
C ARG A 274 -26.98 -0.78 -11.22
N LEU A 275 -25.86 -0.68 -10.47
CA LEU A 275 -25.09 0.55 -10.32
C LEU A 275 -24.64 1.10 -11.68
N LEU A 276 -24.03 0.27 -12.51
CA LEU A 276 -23.61 0.67 -13.86
C LEU A 276 -24.78 1.09 -14.75
N ALA A 277 -25.94 0.44 -14.66
CA ALA A 277 -27.11 0.82 -15.45
C ALA A 277 -27.58 2.22 -15.08
N THR A 278 -27.51 2.60 -13.81
CA THR A 278 -27.97 3.88 -13.29
C THR A 278 -26.94 5.03 -13.49
N CYS A 279 -25.64 4.73 -13.47
CA CYS A 279 -24.57 5.72 -13.62
C CYS A 279 -24.68 6.56 -14.90
N SER A 280 -24.32 7.82 -14.82
CA SER A 280 -23.93 8.65 -15.98
C SER A 280 -22.49 8.32 -16.46
N GLY A 281 -22.03 8.95 -17.54
CA GLY A 281 -20.72 8.65 -18.14
C GLY A 281 -19.55 8.65 -17.16
N GLU A 282 -19.24 9.81 -16.54
CA GLU A 282 -18.11 9.96 -15.61
C GLU A 282 -18.31 9.13 -14.31
N GLU A 283 -19.54 9.02 -13.83
CA GLU A 283 -19.83 8.21 -12.64
C GLU A 283 -19.39 6.75 -12.82
N SER A 284 -19.56 6.18 -14.01
CA SER A 284 -19.15 4.81 -14.29
C SER A 284 -17.64 4.61 -14.19
N LYS A 285 -16.85 5.63 -14.58
CA LYS A 285 -15.38 5.61 -14.47
C LYS A 285 -14.93 5.45 -13.02
N TYR A 286 -15.40 6.33 -12.14
CA TYR A 286 -14.97 6.30 -10.74
C TYR A 286 -15.60 5.15 -9.95
N LEU A 287 -16.83 4.75 -10.30
CA LEU A 287 -17.44 3.56 -9.71
C LEU A 287 -16.62 2.29 -9.99
N ILE A 288 -16.20 2.06 -11.23
CA ILE A 288 -15.36 0.90 -11.56
C ILE A 288 -13.99 0.99 -10.90
N ARG A 289 -13.38 2.17 -10.86
CA ARG A 289 -12.11 2.38 -10.14
C ARG A 289 -12.23 2.11 -8.64
N SER A 290 -13.35 2.51 -8.01
CA SER A 290 -13.63 2.19 -6.60
C SER A 290 -13.77 0.67 -6.40
N LEU A 291 -14.47 -0.01 -7.27
CA LEU A 291 -14.63 -1.47 -7.24
C LEU A 291 -13.32 -2.23 -7.53
N GLU A 292 -12.41 -1.66 -8.35
CA GLU A 292 -11.04 -2.17 -8.58
C GLU A 292 -10.11 -1.95 -7.36
N GLY A 293 -10.54 -1.14 -6.39
CA GLY A 293 -9.75 -0.81 -5.19
C GLY A 293 -8.81 0.39 -5.35
N LYS A 294 -8.84 1.11 -6.49
CA LYS A 294 -7.91 2.24 -6.78
C LYS A 294 -8.60 3.35 -7.56
N LEU A 295 -8.88 4.47 -6.93
CA LEU A 295 -9.46 5.66 -7.60
C LEU A 295 -8.53 6.29 -8.64
N ARG A 296 -7.21 6.17 -8.48
CA ARG A 296 -6.17 6.69 -9.41
C ARG A 296 -6.22 8.22 -9.61
N ILE A 297 -6.66 8.98 -8.61
CA ILE A 297 -6.78 10.44 -8.65
C ILE A 297 -5.68 11.18 -7.87
N GLY A 298 -4.72 10.46 -7.26
CA GLY A 298 -3.65 11.08 -6.47
C GLY A 298 -4.08 11.60 -5.09
N LEU A 299 -5.31 11.31 -4.65
CA LEU A 299 -5.82 11.71 -3.34
C LEU A 299 -5.33 10.76 -2.25
N ALA A 300 -4.58 11.28 -1.28
CA ALA A 300 -4.08 10.51 -0.15
C ALA A 300 -5.00 10.67 1.08
N GLU A 301 -5.13 9.61 1.89
CA GLU A 301 -5.91 9.62 3.15
C GLU A 301 -5.53 10.79 4.07
N LYS A 302 -4.22 11.12 4.15
CA LYS A 302 -3.75 12.27 4.95
C LYS A 302 -4.32 13.60 4.47
N THR A 303 -4.52 13.78 3.17
CA THR A 303 -5.14 14.99 2.61
C THR A 303 -6.62 15.04 2.94
N VAL A 304 -7.31 13.89 2.86
CA VAL A 304 -8.73 13.77 3.25
C VAL A 304 -8.93 14.11 4.72
N LEU A 305 -8.08 13.59 5.61
CA LEU A 305 -8.14 13.90 7.05
C LEU A 305 -7.96 15.41 7.33
N VAL A 306 -7.01 16.06 6.65
CA VAL A 306 -6.80 17.52 6.76
C VAL A 306 -8.02 18.28 6.24
N ALA A 307 -8.59 17.85 5.12
CA ALA A 307 -9.79 18.48 4.55
C ALA A 307 -11.01 18.35 5.48
N VAL A 308 -11.18 17.20 6.17
CA VAL A 308 -12.23 17.04 7.19
C VAL A 308 -12.05 18.06 8.32
N ALA A 309 -10.83 18.18 8.88
CA ALA A 309 -10.53 19.12 9.94
C ALA A 309 -10.86 20.56 9.52
N GLN A 310 -10.35 20.99 8.35
CA GLN A 310 -10.58 22.33 7.82
C GLN A 310 -12.07 22.59 7.52
N ALA A 311 -12.77 21.62 6.92
CA ALA A 311 -14.19 21.78 6.61
C ALA A 311 -15.05 21.96 7.87
N VAL A 312 -14.79 21.17 8.93
CA VAL A 312 -15.52 21.32 10.21
C VAL A 312 -15.21 22.67 10.85
N MET A 313 -13.95 23.09 10.89
CA MET A 313 -13.57 24.40 11.46
C MET A 313 -14.20 25.57 10.71
N LEU A 314 -14.24 25.52 9.39
CA LEU A 314 -14.87 26.54 8.56
C LEU A 314 -16.39 26.51 8.70
N ALA A 315 -17.00 25.34 8.89
CA ALA A 315 -18.46 25.21 9.10
C ALA A 315 -18.92 25.72 10.48
N THR A 316 -18.04 25.74 11.48
CA THR A 316 -18.35 26.18 12.85
C THR A 316 -18.12 27.69 13.08
N HIS A 317 -17.40 28.37 12.17
CA HIS A 317 -16.89 29.71 12.47
C HIS A 317 -17.96 30.81 12.46
N ASP A 318 -18.97 30.84 11.56
CA ASP A 318 -19.86 31.99 11.47
C ASP A 318 -21.30 31.69 10.98
N GLY A 319 -21.74 30.44 10.95
CA GLY A 319 -23.10 30.09 10.52
C GLY A 319 -23.45 30.44 9.06
N LYS A 320 -22.55 31.08 8.32
CA LYS A 320 -22.69 31.40 6.90
C LYS A 320 -21.70 30.61 6.08
N PRO A 321 -22.10 30.12 4.88
CA PRO A 321 -21.16 29.46 3.98
C PRO A 321 -20.14 30.48 3.50
N HIS A 322 -18.95 30.48 4.08
CA HIS A 322 -17.80 31.18 3.51
C HIS A 322 -17.22 30.38 2.36
N GLU A 323 -17.31 30.93 1.16
CA GLU A 323 -16.42 30.45 0.09
C GLU A 323 -14.98 30.74 0.50
N PRO A 324 -14.07 29.72 0.50
CA PRO A 324 -12.68 29.88 0.92
C PRO A 324 -11.93 30.99 0.18
N LYS A 325 -12.37 31.37 -1.04
CA LYS A 325 -11.82 32.49 -1.79
C LYS A 325 -12.26 33.83 -1.22
N GLN A 326 -13.52 33.96 -0.79
CA GLN A 326 -14.03 35.23 -0.24
C GLN A 326 -13.46 35.55 1.13
N ALA A 327 -13.15 34.54 1.94
CA ALA A 327 -12.47 34.72 3.22
C ALA A 327 -10.99 35.18 3.07
N ARG A 328 -10.35 34.86 1.95
CA ARG A 328 -8.99 35.34 1.63
C ARG A 328 -8.97 36.72 0.96
N ASP A 329 -10.00 37.05 0.22
CA ASP A 329 -10.07 38.26 -0.59
C ASP A 329 -10.78 39.45 0.09
N ALA A 330 -11.50 39.23 1.20
CA ALA A 330 -12.33 40.25 1.87
C ALA A 330 -11.84 40.72 3.23
N GLY A 331 -10.71 40.19 3.76
CA GLY A 331 -10.20 40.51 5.09
C GLY A 331 -8.82 41.16 5.07
N ASP A 332 -8.56 41.91 6.14
CA ASP A 332 -7.22 42.40 6.44
C ASP A 332 -6.22 41.22 6.41
N ALA A 333 -5.01 41.45 5.89
CA ALA A 333 -3.97 40.42 5.81
C ALA A 333 -3.70 39.71 7.17
N ASN A 334 -3.97 40.41 8.26
CA ASN A 334 -3.90 39.91 9.63
C ASN A 334 -4.98 38.86 9.95
N ASP A 335 -6.19 38.99 9.44
CA ASP A 335 -7.30 38.04 9.69
C ASP A 335 -7.12 36.78 8.84
N ALA A 336 -6.59 36.87 7.64
CA ALA A 336 -6.22 35.74 6.82
C ALA A 336 -5.06 34.92 7.46
N ALA A 337 -4.08 35.60 8.07
CA ALA A 337 -2.99 34.93 8.79
C ALA A 337 -3.49 34.17 10.03
N LYS A 338 -4.36 34.80 10.83
CA LYS A 338 -5.00 34.15 12.01
C LYS A 338 -5.85 32.93 11.63
N LEU A 339 -6.61 33.02 10.53
CA LEU A 339 -7.40 31.90 10.03
C LEU A 339 -6.47 30.73 9.62
N THR A 340 -5.37 31.04 8.93
CA THR A 340 -4.41 30.01 8.50
C THR A 340 -3.80 29.30 9.72
N GLU A 341 -3.33 30.05 10.71
CA GLU A 341 -2.78 29.51 11.95
C GLU A 341 -3.79 28.65 12.69
N ARG A 342 -5.04 29.10 12.80
CA ARG A 342 -6.13 28.34 13.43
C ARG A 342 -6.41 27.04 12.68
N LEU A 343 -6.44 27.05 11.34
CA LEU A 343 -6.63 25.85 10.52
C LEU A 343 -5.46 24.86 10.67
N GLU A 344 -4.23 25.36 10.79
CA GLU A 344 -3.05 24.52 11.04
C GLU A 344 -3.10 23.87 12.42
N GLN A 345 -3.42 24.62 13.45
CA GLN A 345 -3.56 24.12 14.82
C GLN A 345 -4.66 23.06 14.93
N GLY A 346 -5.86 23.33 14.39
CA GLY A 346 -6.96 22.37 14.40
C GLY A 346 -6.65 21.12 13.56
N THR A 347 -5.96 21.29 12.43
CA THR A 347 -5.45 20.15 11.66
C THR A 347 -4.48 19.29 12.48
N HIS A 348 -3.65 19.92 13.30
CA HIS A 348 -2.72 19.18 14.17
C HIS A 348 -3.48 18.38 15.24
N THR A 349 -4.47 18.99 15.88
CA THR A 349 -5.35 18.34 16.86
C THR A 349 -6.06 17.11 16.26
N VAL A 350 -6.73 17.27 15.11
CA VAL A 350 -7.44 16.16 14.45
C VAL A 350 -6.48 15.02 14.04
N LYS A 351 -5.28 15.34 13.55
CA LYS A 351 -4.26 14.33 13.26
C LYS A 351 -3.79 13.57 14.50
N ALA A 352 -3.63 14.24 15.63
CA ALA A 352 -3.25 13.60 16.89
C ALA A 352 -4.35 12.63 17.33
N VAL A 353 -5.61 13.09 17.41
CA VAL A 353 -6.76 12.26 17.78
C VAL A 353 -6.93 11.07 16.84
N PHE A 354 -6.86 11.28 15.52
CA PHE A 354 -6.96 10.18 14.53
C PHE A 354 -5.79 9.19 14.60
N SER A 355 -4.64 9.62 15.12
CA SER A 355 -3.51 8.71 15.33
C SER A 355 -3.73 7.76 16.48
N GLU A 356 -4.47 8.19 17.50
CA GLU A 356 -4.85 7.40 18.67
C GLU A 356 -6.10 6.55 18.42
N VAL A 357 -7.09 7.12 17.69
CA VAL A 357 -8.36 6.46 17.38
C VAL A 357 -8.61 6.58 15.86
N PRO A 358 -8.00 5.73 15.02
CA PRO A 358 -8.10 5.83 13.56
C PRO A 358 -9.42 5.26 13.02
N SER A 359 -10.52 5.85 13.44
CA SER A 359 -11.89 5.53 13.04
C SER A 359 -12.66 6.78 12.63
N TYR A 360 -13.02 6.87 11.36
CA TYR A 360 -13.88 7.95 10.89
C TYR A 360 -15.31 7.83 11.44
N ASP A 361 -15.77 6.60 11.76
CA ASP A 361 -17.08 6.36 12.37
C ASP A 361 -17.21 7.02 13.74
N LEU A 362 -16.10 7.14 14.47
CA LEU A 362 -16.04 7.83 15.77
C LEU A 362 -15.66 9.30 15.60
N LEU A 363 -14.69 9.59 14.74
CA LEU A 363 -14.13 10.93 14.58
C LEU A 363 -15.15 11.94 14.03
N ILE A 364 -15.87 11.58 12.95
CA ILE A 364 -16.76 12.52 12.26
C ILE A 364 -17.94 12.95 13.15
N PRO A 365 -18.67 12.04 13.81
CA PRO A 365 -19.71 12.44 14.75
C PRO A 365 -19.19 13.33 15.88
N ALA A 366 -18.04 12.98 16.47
CA ALA A 366 -17.45 13.75 17.57
C ALA A 366 -17.01 15.15 17.12
N LEU A 367 -16.41 15.28 15.93
CA LEU A 367 -16.04 16.59 15.37
C LEU A 367 -17.24 17.49 15.10
N LEU A 368 -18.34 16.92 14.59
CA LEU A 368 -19.54 17.68 14.27
C LEU A 368 -20.40 18.01 15.52
N GLU A 369 -20.24 17.26 16.61
CA GLU A 369 -20.94 17.48 17.86
C GLU A 369 -20.19 18.43 18.80
N HIS A 370 -18.88 18.23 18.95
CA HIS A 370 -18.05 18.91 19.96
C HIS A 370 -17.07 19.93 19.36
N GLY A 371 -16.93 19.96 18.03
CA GLY A 371 -15.94 20.80 17.35
C GLY A 371 -14.52 20.25 17.44
N VAL A 372 -13.60 20.89 16.71
CA VAL A 372 -12.18 20.46 16.65
C VAL A 372 -11.45 20.75 17.98
N GLU A 373 -11.88 21.79 18.70
CA GLU A 373 -11.21 22.26 19.93
C GLU A 373 -11.41 21.26 21.09
N HIS A 374 -12.58 20.60 21.15
CA HIS A 374 -12.93 19.68 22.26
C HIS A 374 -12.90 18.20 21.89
N VAL A 375 -12.65 17.84 20.63
CA VAL A 375 -12.68 16.45 20.19
C VAL A 375 -11.74 15.53 20.97
N GLN A 376 -10.58 16.05 21.42
CA GLN A 376 -9.60 15.30 22.19
C GLN A 376 -10.08 14.91 23.59
N GLU A 377 -11.03 15.65 24.16
CA GLU A 377 -11.64 15.35 25.45
C GLU A 377 -12.59 14.14 25.36
N HIS A 378 -13.23 13.98 24.19
CA HIS A 378 -14.27 12.98 23.93
C HIS A 378 -13.73 11.71 23.26
N LEU A 379 -12.66 11.81 22.48
CA LEU A 379 -12.03 10.67 21.83
C LEU A 379 -10.65 10.39 22.45
N LYS A 380 -10.59 9.32 23.20
CA LYS A 380 -9.36 8.84 23.86
C LYS A 380 -9.04 7.43 23.39
N LEU A 381 -7.76 7.07 23.51
CA LEU A 381 -7.28 5.72 23.27
C LEU A 381 -8.21 4.69 23.92
N SER A 382 -8.73 3.77 23.11
CA SER A 382 -9.66 2.74 23.53
C SER A 382 -9.11 1.37 23.16
N PRO A 383 -8.78 0.50 24.12
CA PRO A 383 -8.34 -0.86 23.82
C PRO A 383 -9.36 -1.60 22.93
N GLY A 384 -8.86 -2.32 21.93
CA GLY A 384 -9.70 -2.91 20.88
C GLY A 384 -9.77 -2.09 19.60
N ILE A 385 -9.35 -0.81 19.61
CA ILE A 385 -9.16 0.04 18.45
C ILE A 385 -7.66 0.30 18.28
N PRO A 386 -7.01 -0.23 17.21
CA PRO A 386 -5.57 -0.10 17.07
C PRO A 386 -5.16 1.34 16.75
N LEU A 387 -4.15 1.87 17.47
CA LEU A 387 -3.57 3.16 17.11
C LEU A 387 -2.64 3.05 15.90
N LYS A 388 -2.46 4.18 15.21
CA LYS A 388 -1.44 4.24 14.15
C LYS A 388 -0.05 4.09 14.76
N PRO A 389 0.76 3.13 14.28
CA PRO A 389 2.02 2.79 14.92
C PRO A 389 3.06 3.91 14.84
N MET A 390 3.83 4.07 15.91
CA MET A 390 5.06 4.88 15.90
C MET A 390 6.07 4.31 14.91
N LEU A 391 6.83 5.16 14.26
CA LEU A 391 7.79 4.78 13.23
C LEU A 391 9.20 5.26 13.57
N ALA A 392 10.19 4.38 13.45
CA ALA A 392 11.58 4.75 13.58
C ALA A 392 12.07 5.54 12.35
N LYS A 393 12.95 6.54 12.58
CA LYS A 393 13.63 7.27 11.51
C LYS A 393 14.76 6.40 10.94
N PRO A 394 14.80 6.14 9.62
CA PRO A 394 15.93 5.49 8.98
C PRO A 394 17.19 6.35 9.13
N THR A 395 18.32 5.74 9.47
CA THR A 395 19.61 6.40 9.65
C THR A 395 20.63 5.77 8.70
N LYS A 396 21.44 6.61 8.05
CA LYS A 396 22.37 6.19 6.98
C LYS A 396 23.80 5.94 7.46
N ALA A 397 24.16 6.44 8.64
CA ALA A 397 25.50 6.33 9.20
C ALA A 397 25.45 6.18 10.71
N ILE A 398 26.44 5.48 11.28
CA ILE A 398 26.59 5.34 12.73
C ILE A 398 26.88 6.72 13.36
N GLY A 399 27.70 7.55 12.71
CA GLY A 399 27.97 8.92 13.18
C GLY A 399 26.69 9.73 13.40
N GLU A 400 25.71 9.64 12.47
CA GLU A 400 24.41 10.32 12.63
C GLU A 400 23.65 9.87 13.91
N VAL A 401 23.85 8.61 14.36
CA VAL A 401 23.28 8.11 15.62
C VAL A 401 24.02 8.71 16.80
N LEU A 402 25.34 8.68 16.77
CA LEU A 402 26.19 9.19 17.85
C LEU A 402 26.00 10.70 18.04
N ASP A 403 26.01 11.47 16.94
CA ASP A 403 25.74 12.91 16.95
C ASP A 403 24.37 13.23 17.54
N ARG A 404 23.37 12.43 17.22
CA ARG A 404 21.99 12.64 17.72
C ARG A 404 21.85 12.39 19.22
N PHE A 405 22.57 11.41 19.75
CA PHE A 405 22.51 11.03 21.14
C PHE A 405 23.70 11.48 21.96
N GLU A 406 24.52 12.38 21.41
CA GLU A 406 25.63 12.99 22.13
C GLU A 406 25.14 13.57 23.46
N ALA A 407 25.81 13.23 24.54
CA ALA A 407 25.46 13.59 25.91
C ALA A 407 24.12 13.04 26.46
N HIS A 408 23.44 12.14 25.73
CA HIS A 408 22.22 11.52 26.20
C HIS A 408 22.39 10.00 26.32
N ALA A 409 21.83 9.41 27.38
CA ALA A 409 21.76 7.96 27.49
C ALA A 409 20.76 7.40 26.44
N PHE A 410 21.13 6.32 25.77
CA PHE A 410 20.27 5.63 24.80
C PHE A 410 20.41 4.12 24.93
N THR A 411 19.40 3.40 24.47
CA THR A 411 19.35 1.94 24.43
C THR A 411 19.50 1.46 22.98
N CYS A 412 20.23 0.37 22.79
CA CYS A 412 20.27 -0.36 21.53
C CYS A 412 19.46 -1.65 21.69
N GLU A 413 18.61 -1.93 20.71
CA GLU A 413 17.79 -3.13 20.66
C GLU A 413 18.03 -3.87 19.35
N TYR A 414 17.97 -5.20 19.38
CA TYR A 414 17.97 -5.97 18.15
C TYR A 414 16.73 -5.64 17.33
N LYS A 415 16.95 -5.46 16.03
CA LYS A 415 15.83 -5.36 15.08
C LYS A 415 15.47 -6.75 14.58
N TYR A 416 14.49 -7.37 15.22
CA TYR A 416 13.96 -8.65 14.77
C TYR A 416 13.37 -8.56 13.37
N ASP A 417 13.52 -9.64 12.59
CA ASP A 417 12.87 -9.79 11.28
C ASP A 417 11.57 -10.58 11.47
N GLY A 418 10.50 -9.85 11.78
CA GLY A 418 9.19 -10.38 12.12
C GLY A 418 8.05 -9.58 11.50
N GLU A 419 6.85 -9.74 12.05
CA GLU A 419 5.68 -8.91 11.75
C GLU A 419 5.31 -8.08 12.96
N ARG A 420 5.18 -6.75 12.79
CA ARG A 420 4.73 -5.90 13.90
C ARG A 420 3.37 -6.33 14.39
N ALA A 421 3.25 -6.53 15.68
CA ALA A 421 2.05 -6.94 16.38
C ALA A 421 1.70 -5.92 17.46
N GLN A 422 0.58 -5.22 17.30
CA GLN A 422 0.02 -4.38 18.35
C GLN A 422 -1.01 -5.22 19.10
N VAL A 423 -0.74 -5.51 20.38
CA VAL A 423 -1.56 -6.39 21.23
C VAL A 423 -2.41 -5.55 22.16
N HIS A 424 -3.73 -5.72 22.09
CA HIS A 424 -4.69 -5.08 22.96
C HIS A 424 -5.33 -6.10 23.90
N GLY A 425 -5.24 -5.86 25.21
CA GLY A 425 -6.01 -6.59 26.21
C GLY A 425 -7.08 -5.68 26.80
N PHE A 426 -8.30 -6.17 26.97
CA PHE A 426 -9.41 -5.42 27.58
C PHE A 426 -10.49 -6.36 28.11
N ARG A 427 -11.24 -5.90 29.12
CA ARG A 427 -12.38 -6.66 29.64
C ARG A 427 -13.57 -6.57 28.71
N GLY A 428 -14.10 -7.71 28.31
CA GLY A 428 -15.37 -7.80 27.61
C GLY A 428 -16.57 -7.51 28.52
N SER A 429 -17.76 -7.45 27.92
CA SER A 429 -19.01 -7.29 28.68
C SER A 429 -19.29 -8.45 29.64
N ASP A 430 -18.67 -9.58 29.40
CA ASP A 430 -18.69 -10.80 30.26
C ASP A 430 -17.66 -10.77 31.40
N GLY A 431 -16.87 -9.69 31.51
CA GLY A 431 -15.81 -9.54 32.47
C GLY A 431 -14.53 -10.34 32.15
N GLN A 432 -14.52 -11.13 31.05
CA GLN A 432 -13.33 -11.88 30.67
C GLN A 432 -12.31 -11.00 29.96
N LEU A 433 -11.02 -11.28 30.16
CA LEU A 433 -9.94 -10.59 29.45
C LEU A 433 -9.92 -11.08 27.99
N GLN A 434 -10.23 -10.19 27.07
CA GLN A 434 -10.11 -10.40 25.62
C GLN A 434 -8.78 -9.88 25.14
N VAL A 435 -8.13 -10.63 24.24
CA VAL A 435 -6.88 -10.22 23.59
C VAL A 435 -7.11 -10.14 22.11
N ARG A 436 -6.70 -9.01 21.49
CA ARG A 436 -6.67 -8.83 20.04
C ARG A 436 -5.28 -8.44 19.58
N VAL A 437 -4.91 -8.90 18.40
CA VAL A 437 -3.60 -8.64 17.78
C VAL A 437 -3.83 -7.91 16.45
N PHE A 438 -3.20 -6.76 16.29
CA PHE A 438 -3.34 -5.94 15.07
C PHE A 438 -2.02 -5.79 14.32
N SER A 439 -2.11 -5.76 12.99
CA SER A 439 -0.96 -5.56 12.10
C SER A 439 -0.45 -4.11 12.10
N ARG A 440 0.71 -3.90 11.47
CA ARG A 440 1.24 -2.56 11.18
C ARG A 440 0.23 -1.65 10.45
N ASN A 441 -0.68 -2.22 9.66
CA ASN A 441 -1.70 -1.51 8.92
C ASN A 441 -3.03 -1.41 9.68
N SER A 442 -3.06 -1.77 10.96
CA SER A 442 -4.26 -1.80 11.80
C SER A 442 -5.28 -2.90 11.44
N GLU A 443 -4.89 -3.94 10.71
CA GLU A 443 -5.76 -5.09 10.39
C GLU A 443 -5.81 -6.05 11.59
N ASP A 444 -6.99 -6.59 11.92
CA ASP A 444 -7.11 -7.62 12.97
C ASP A 444 -6.48 -8.94 12.49
N MET A 445 -5.43 -9.35 13.18
CA MET A 445 -4.68 -10.58 12.94
C MET A 445 -4.89 -11.63 14.02
N SER A 446 -5.84 -11.47 14.93
CA SER A 446 -6.07 -12.40 16.05
C SER A 446 -6.27 -13.84 15.60
N VAL A 447 -6.96 -14.04 14.45
CA VAL A 447 -7.15 -15.36 13.84
C VAL A 447 -5.87 -15.95 13.24
N LYS A 448 -4.92 -15.09 12.83
CA LYS A 448 -3.60 -15.51 12.31
C LYS A 448 -2.66 -15.90 13.46
N TYR A 449 -2.84 -15.32 14.64
CA TYR A 449 -2.00 -15.51 15.82
C TYR A 449 -2.80 -15.98 17.05
N PRO A 450 -3.49 -17.14 16.96
CA PRO A 450 -4.28 -17.67 18.08
C PRO A 450 -3.40 -18.05 19.29
N ASP A 451 -2.16 -18.44 19.04
CA ASP A 451 -1.11 -18.71 20.04
C ASP A 451 -0.83 -17.48 20.91
N LEU A 452 -0.60 -16.31 20.30
CA LEU A 452 -0.42 -15.06 21.04
C LEU A 452 -1.67 -14.72 21.86
N VAL A 453 -2.85 -14.85 21.28
CA VAL A 453 -4.12 -14.58 21.97
C VAL A 453 -4.27 -15.43 23.24
N VAL A 454 -3.86 -16.70 23.17
CA VAL A 454 -3.92 -17.64 24.31
C VAL A 454 -2.80 -17.41 25.31
N GLN A 455 -1.57 -17.14 24.86
CA GLN A 455 -0.40 -17.04 25.74
C GLN A 455 -0.29 -15.71 26.49
N ILE A 456 -0.69 -14.60 25.88
CA ILE A 456 -0.56 -13.27 26.50
C ILE A 456 -1.18 -13.19 27.90
N PRO A 457 -2.40 -13.70 28.17
CA PRO A 457 -2.94 -13.72 29.53
C PRO A 457 -2.04 -14.45 30.55
N HIS A 458 -1.38 -15.54 30.12
CA HIS A 458 -0.47 -16.29 31.02
C HIS A 458 0.82 -15.54 31.35
N CYS A 459 1.23 -14.58 30.53
CA CYS A 459 2.39 -13.71 30.80
C CYS A 459 2.08 -12.61 31.83
N LEU A 460 0.81 -12.38 32.15
CA LEU A 460 0.39 -11.37 33.11
C LEU A 460 0.42 -11.92 34.54
N ARG A 461 0.79 -11.10 35.52
CA ARG A 461 0.75 -11.49 36.93
C ARG A 461 -0.65 -11.97 37.34
N GLY A 462 -0.74 -13.13 37.96
CA GLY A 462 -2.01 -13.72 38.39
C GLY A 462 -2.96 -14.02 37.23
N GLY A 463 -2.42 -14.40 36.06
CA GLY A 463 -3.25 -14.67 34.88
C GLY A 463 -4.04 -13.46 34.39
N GLY A 464 -3.66 -12.25 34.77
CA GLY A 464 -4.33 -11.02 34.36
C GLY A 464 -5.62 -10.69 35.13
N GLU A 465 -5.93 -11.34 36.25
CA GLU A 465 -7.18 -11.12 37.01
C GLU A 465 -7.43 -9.66 37.41
N ASN A 466 -6.37 -8.90 37.73
CA ASN A 466 -6.46 -7.50 38.12
C ASN A 466 -6.23 -6.51 36.95
N VAL A 467 -6.00 -7.01 35.73
CA VAL A 467 -5.73 -6.17 34.56
C VAL A 467 -7.05 -5.74 33.92
N GLN A 468 -7.30 -4.44 33.84
CA GLN A 468 -8.48 -3.89 33.17
C GLN A 468 -8.27 -3.77 31.66
N SER A 469 -7.15 -3.17 31.27
CA SER A 469 -6.78 -3.05 29.85
C SER A 469 -5.29 -2.75 29.70
N PHE A 470 -4.76 -3.06 28.52
CA PHE A 470 -3.41 -2.67 28.08
C PHE A 470 -3.32 -2.61 26.56
N VAL A 471 -2.30 -1.92 26.08
CA VAL A 471 -1.86 -1.90 24.71
C VAL A 471 -0.34 -2.10 24.68
N LEU A 472 0.13 -3.08 23.90
CA LEU A 472 1.54 -3.38 23.69
C LEU A 472 1.87 -3.26 22.22
N ASP A 473 3.01 -2.68 21.89
CA ASP A 473 3.54 -2.66 20.53
C ASP A 473 4.80 -3.52 20.45
N ALA A 474 4.77 -4.53 19.62
CA ALA A 474 5.71 -5.62 19.63
C ALA A 474 6.03 -6.13 18.21
N GLU A 475 7.02 -7.01 18.10
CA GLU A 475 7.34 -7.74 16.86
C GLU A 475 7.05 -9.22 17.07
N ALA A 476 6.14 -9.78 16.26
CA ALA A 476 5.86 -11.21 16.23
C ALA A 476 6.95 -11.91 15.39
N VAL A 477 7.61 -12.89 15.99
CA VAL A 477 8.68 -13.68 15.35
C VAL A 477 8.38 -15.18 15.47
N ALA A 478 8.83 -15.97 14.51
CA ALA A 478 8.73 -17.42 14.60
C ALA A 478 9.82 -17.95 15.54
N TRP A 479 9.42 -18.76 16.51
CA TRP A 479 10.29 -19.34 17.52
C TRP A 479 10.16 -20.87 17.50
N GLN A 480 11.27 -21.58 17.51
CA GLN A 480 11.33 -23.01 17.75
C GLN A 480 11.67 -23.21 19.22
N PRO A 481 10.77 -23.81 20.03
CA PRO A 481 11.05 -24.05 21.43
C PRO A 481 12.18 -25.06 21.61
N ARG A 482 12.75 -25.09 22.83
CA ARG A 482 13.70 -26.11 23.24
C ARG A 482 13.05 -27.49 23.15
N ASP A 483 13.73 -28.42 22.52
CA ASP A 483 13.32 -29.81 22.53
C ASP A 483 14.22 -30.59 23.50
N GLU A 484 13.66 -30.98 24.63
CA GLU A 484 14.37 -31.74 25.68
C GLU A 484 14.81 -33.13 25.19
N ALA A 485 14.08 -33.73 24.25
CA ALA A 485 14.37 -35.06 23.74
C ALA A 485 15.59 -35.05 22.78
N SER A 486 15.75 -33.98 22.01
CA SER A 486 16.87 -33.83 21.07
C SER A 486 18.01 -32.95 21.60
N HIS A 487 17.91 -32.43 22.84
CA HIS A 487 18.84 -31.46 23.43
C HIS A 487 19.10 -30.22 22.55
N THR A 488 18.10 -29.82 21.73
CA THR A 488 18.22 -28.63 20.90
C THR A 488 17.73 -27.40 21.67
N GLU A 489 18.56 -26.37 21.74
CA GLU A 489 18.20 -25.07 22.33
C GLU A 489 17.11 -24.38 21.54
N GLY A 490 16.26 -23.58 22.23
CA GLY A 490 15.25 -22.78 21.57
C GLY A 490 15.89 -21.73 20.66
N ARG A 491 15.32 -21.50 19.46
CA ARG A 491 15.90 -20.57 18.48
C ARG A 491 14.86 -19.79 17.68
N LEU A 492 15.24 -18.58 17.26
CA LEU A 492 14.49 -17.81 16.28
C LEU A 492 14.57 -18.47 14.90
N LEU A 493 13.44 -18.61 14.25
CA LEU A 493 13.34 -19.08 12.88
C LEU A 493 13.36 -17.89 11.90
N PRO A 494 13.79 -18.12 10.65
CA PRO A 494 13.76 -17.09 9.61
C PRO A 494 12.34 -16.56 9.37
N PHE A 495 12.23 -15.28 8.97
CA PHE A 495 10.95 -14.62 8.63
C PHE A 495 10.10 -15.39 7.63
N GLN A 496 10.73 -16.16 6.73
CA GLN A 496 10.04 -16.96 5.73
C GLN A 496 9.09 -17.99 6.37
N GLU A 497 9.42 -18.53 7.54
CA GLU A 497 8.55 -19.46 8.25
C GLU A 497 7.31 -18.72 8.79
N LEU A 498 7.50 -17.53 9.36
CA LEU A 498 6.39 -16.68 9.78
C LEU A 498 5.51 -16.25 8.61
N SER A 499 6.10 -15.87 7.48
CA SER A 499 5.38 -15.41 6.29
C SER A 499 4.53 -16.48 5.61
N ARG A 500 4.89 -17.77 5.77
CA ARG A 500 4.15 -18.94 5.26
C ARG A 500 2.96 -19.32 6.13
N ARG A 501 2.86 -18.76 7.33
CA ARG A 501 1.78 -19.06 8.26
C ARG A 501 0.42 -18.78 7.62
N LYS A 502 -0.49 -19.74 7.69
CA LYS A 502 -1.85 -19.60 7.14
C LYS A 502 -2.59 -18.47 7.87
N ARG A 503 -3.48 -17.79 7.16
CA ARG A 503 -4.32 -16.74 7.76
C ARG A 503 -5.48 -17.28 8.61
N LYS A 504 -5.80 -18.59 8.46
CA LYS A 504 -6.87 -19.30 9.20
C LYS A 504 -6.41 -20.71 9.50
N ASP A 505 -7.00 -21.33 10.52
CA ASP A 505 -6.73 -22.71 10.94
C ASP A 505 -5.26 -22.97 11.29
N VAL A 506 -4.69 -22.09 12.11
CA VAL A 506 -3.30 -22.17 12.56
C VAL A 506 -3.22 -23.03 13.81
N GLN A 507 -2.30 -24.00 13.82
CA GLN A 507 -1.89 -24.69 15.06
C GLN A 507 -0.86 -23.84 15.79
N ALA A 508 -0.94 -23.79 17.13
CA ALA A 508 -0.09 -22.98 17.96
C ALA A 508 1.39 -23.35 17.81
N THR A 509 2.24 -22.35 17.63
CA THR A 509 3.70 -22.44 17.73
C THR A 509 4.15 -21.28 18.60
N ASP A 510 5.16 -21.48 19.46
CA ASP A 510 5.57 -20.51 20.48
C ASP A 510 6.11 -19.21 19.87
N MET A 511 5.87 -18.07 20.53
CA MET A 511 6.29 -16.73 20.10
C MET A 511 6.65 -15.83 21.28
N LEU A 512 7.58 -14.91 21.09
CA LEU A 512 8.11 -13.97 22.10
C LEU A 512 8.00 -12.50 21.68
N CYS A 513 7.93 -11.59 22.68
CA CYS A 513 7.67 -10.18 22.50
C CYS A 513 8.35 -9.30 23.57
N GLY A 514 8.85 -8.09 23.22
CA GLY A 514 9.40 -7.14 24.18
C GLY A 514 9.60 -5.70 23.71
N SER A 515 9.58 -4.67 24.64
CA SER A 515 10.05 -3.30 24.41
C SER A 515 9.84 -2.26 25.52
N ASP A 516 10.56 -1.10 25.47
CA ASP A 516 10.27 0.12 26.25
C ASP A 516 10.77 1.40 25.55
N ALA A 517 9.86 2.36 25.24
CA ALA A 517 10.14 3.78 24.93
C ALA A 517 8.85 4.60 24.92
N THR A 518 8.92 5.94 25.08
CA THR A 518 7.77 6.84 24.90
C THR A 518 7.17 6.70 23.53
N TYR A 519 5.87 6.43 23.47
CA TYR A 519 5.16 6.11 22.24
C TYR A 519 4.54 7.36 21.62
N GLU A 520 4.94 7.68 20.38
CA GLU A 520 4.41 8.82 19.59
C GLU A 520 3.61 8.30 18.39
N PRO A 521 2.27 8.13 18.50
CA PRO A 521 1.46 7.54 17.44
C PRO A 521 1.61 8.27 16.11
N SER A 522 1.73 7.52 14.99
CA SER A 522 1.82 8.01 13.62
C SER A 522 3.03 8.88 13.27
N ARG A 523 3.92 9.18 14.22
CA ARG A 523 5.13 10.00 13.98
C ARG A 523 6.36 9.15 13.70
N ARG A 524 7.25 9.69 12.85
CA ARG A 524 8.65 9.22 12.81
C ARG A 524 9.40 9.96 13.91
N SER A 525 9.60 9.29 15.03
CA SER A 525 10.34 9.86 16.13
C SER A 525 11.81 10.07 15.72
N ILE A 526 12.35 11.21 16.10
CA ILE A 526 13.79 11.49 15.99
C ILE A 526 14.56 10.85 17.15
N ASN A 527 13.84 10.39 18.17
CA ASN A 527 14.39 9.71 19.35
C ASN A 527 14.35 8.18 19.20
N TRP A 528 13.78 7.66 18.11
CA TRP A 528 13.80 6.24 17.75
C TRP A 528 14.39 6.07 16.34
N LEU A 529 15.64 5.68 16.30
CA LEU A 529 16.41 5.52 15.06
C LEU A 529 16.48 4.03 14.69
N LYS A 530 16.42 3.72 13.40
CA LYS A 530 16.71 2.39 12.90
C LYS A 530 17.94 2.41 12.02
N LEU A 531 18.91 1.60 12.38
CA LEU A 531 20.10 1.33 11.59
C LEU A 531 19.90 0.00 10.87
N LYS A 532 20.17 -0.02 9.58
CA LYS A 532 20.13 -1.22 8.77
C LYS A 532 21.39 -1.30 7.93
N LYS A 533 21.87 -2.52 7.65
CA LYS A 533 23.02 -2.77 6.78
C LYS A 533 22.84 -2.13 5.39
N ASP A 534 21.64 -2.22 4.82
CA ASP A 534 21.27 -1.66 3.52
C ASP A 534 21.17 -0.12 3.48
N TYR A 535 21.28 0.55 4.63
CA TYR A 535 21.31 2.01 4.72
C TYR A 535 22.72 2.58 4.90
N LEU A 536 23.67 1.76 5.31
CA LEU A 536 25.06 2.16 5.52
C LEU A 536 25.76 2.29 4.16
N SER A 537 26.33 3.45 3.91
CA SER A 537 27.10 3.69 2.69
C SER A 537 28.34 2.78 2.66
N GLY A 538 28.51 2.01 1.60
CA GLY A 538 29.71 1.18 1.38
C GLY A 538 29.71 -0.19 2.09
N THR A 539 28.61 -0.62 2.72
CA THR A 539 28.53 -1.92 3.43
C THR A 539 27.60 -2.96 2.77
N GLY A 540 26.96 -2.63 1.64
CA GLY A 540 26.10 -3.57 0.91
C GLY A 540 26.86 -4.24 -0.24
N ASP A 541 26.59 -5.52 -0.47
CA ASP A 541 27.06 -6.21 -1.67
C ASP A 541 26.21 -5.73 -2.87
N SER A 542 26.86 -5.20 -3.91
CA SER A 542 26.23 -4.91 -5.19
C SER A 542 26.44 -6.06 -6.15
N LEU A 543 25.45 -6.28 -7.01
CA LEU A 543 25.51 -7.26 -8.09
C LEU A 543 25.39 -6.53 -9.43
N ASP A 544 26.15 -6.97 -10.40
CA ASP A 544 26.05 -6.51 -11.78
C ASP A 544 25.18 -7.49 -12.55
N LEU A 545 24.00 -7.03 -12.98
CA LEU A 545 22.96 -7.90 -13.53
C LEU A 545 22.51 -7.43 -14.91
N THR A 546 22.30 -8.38 -15.80
CA THR A 546 21.81 -8.09 -17.16
C THR A 546 20.30 -7.88 -17.18
N VAL A 547 19.85 -6.86 -17.91
CA VAL A 547 18.42 -6.57 -18.13
C VAL A 547 17.91 -7.43 -19.29
N ILE A 548 17.00 -8.38 -19.00
CA ILE A 548 16.49 -9.34 -20.00
C ILE A 548 15.00 -9.18 -20.33
N GLY A 549 14.28 -8.37 -19.57
CA GLY A 549 12.85 -8.13 -19.83
C GLY A 549 12.27 -7.02 -18.97
N ALA A 550 11.02 -6.66 -19.24
CA ALA A 550 10.30 -5.66 -18.46
C ALA A 550 8.82 -6.00 -18.29
N TYR A 551 8.21 -5.27 -17.37
CA TYR A 551 6.78 -5.29 -17.06
C TYR A 551 6.21 -3.90 -17.28
N TYR A 552 5.10 -3.80 -18.01
CA TYR A 552 4.42 -2.53 -18.18
C TYR A 552 3.90 -1.97 -16.86
N GLY A 553 4.02 -0.67 -16.73
CA GLY A 553 3.44 0.08 -15.62
C GLY A 553 1.91 0.13 -15.70
N ARG A 554 1.29 0.58 -14.61
CA ARG A 554 -0.17 0.80 -14.53
C ARG A 554 -0.48 2.24 -14.16
N GLY A 555 -1.63 2.74 -14.57
CA GLY A 555 -2.06 4.11 -14.31
C GLY A 555 -1.28 5.13 -15.12
N LYS A 556 -0.59 6.09 -14.48
CA LYS A 556 0.21 7.10 -15.17
C LYS A 556 1.37 6.54 -16.02
N ARG A 557 1.82 5.32 -15.69
CA ARG A 557 2.89 4.60 -16.40
C ARG A 557 2.37 3.50 -17.32
N THR A 558 1.12 3.56 -17.73
CA THR A 558 0.57 2.65 -18.76
C THR A 558 1.34 2.84 -20.06
N ASN A 559 1.70 1.74 -20.71
CA ASN A 559 2.50 1.68 -21.95
C ASN A 559 3.98 2.07 -21.84
N VAL A 560 4.49 2.33 -20.62
CA VAL A 560 5.93 2.42 -20.35
C VAL A 560 6.34 1.35 -19.35
N TYR A 561 7.63 1.07 -19.22
CA TYR A 561 8.10 0.03 -18.29
C TYR A 561 7.98 0.52 -16.84
N GLY A 562 7.33 -0.27 -15.99
CA GLY A 562 7.17 0.02 -14.56
C GLY A 562 8.09 -0.81 -13.65
N ALA A 563 8.65 -1.90 -14.19
CA ALA A 563 9.63 -2.75 -13.53
C ALA A 563 10.39 -3.60 -14.56
N PHE A 564 11.55 -4.11 -14.18
CA PHE A 564 12.45 -4.85 -15.06
C PHE A 564 12.78 -6.22 -14.48
N LEU A 565 13.05 -7.18 -15.35
CA LEU A 565 13.53 -8.51 -15.01
C LEU A 565 15.05 -8.57 -15.23
N LEU A 566 15.79 -8.93 -14.18
CA LEU A 566 17.22 -9.02 -14.20
C LEU A 566 17.69 -10.47 -14.10
N ALA A 567 18.84 -10.74 -14.68
CA ALA A 567 19.46 -12.06 -14.69
C ALA A 567 20.97 -11.99 -14.38
N CYS A 568 21.50 -13.04 -13.78
CA CYS A 568 22.93 -13.36 -13.78
C CYS A 568 23.27 -14.20 -15.01
N TYR A 569 24.54 -14.20 -15.41
CA TYR A 569 25.03 -14.98 -16.54
C TYR A 569 25.83 -16.20 -16.06
N ASP A 570 25.49 -17.35 -16.58
CA ASP A 570 26.13 -18.64 -16.34
C ASP A 570 26.99 -18.98 -17.56
N GLU A 571 28.30 -18.93 -17.38
CA GLU A 571 29.27 -19.21 -18.45
C GLU A 571 29.26 -20.68 -18.88
N ASP A 572 29.04 -21.61 -17.93
CA ASP A 572 29.07 -23.03 -18.20
C ASP A 572 27.92 -23.51 -19.09
N SER A 573 26.72 -22.95 -18.88
CA SER A 573 25.52 -23.26 -19.68
C SER A 573 25.21 -22.24 -20.75
N GLU A 574 25.96 -21.13 -20.84
CA GLU A 574 25.73 -19.99 -21.71
C GLU A 574 24.30 -19.44 -21.54
N THR A 575 23.79 -19.43 -20.29
CA THR A 575 22.39 -19.02 -20.01
C THR A 575 22.29 -17.80 -19.09
N TYR A 576 21.22 -17.01 -19.29
CA TYR A 576 20.83 -15.95 -18.38
C TYR A 576 19.78 -16.48 -17.40
N GLN A 577 20.16 -16.65 -16.14
CA GLN A 577 19.31 -17.15 -15.07
C GLN A 577 18.63 -15.97 -14.36
N SER A 578 17.30 -15.92 -14.35
CA SER A 578 16.55 -14.83 -13.71
C SER A 578 16.80 -14.79 -12.20
N ILE A 579 16.96 -13.58 -11.63
CA ILE A 579 17.29 -13.40 -10.21
C ILE A 579 16.28 -12.49 -9.47
N CYS A 580 15.79 -11.44 -10.09
CA CYS A 580 14.84 -10.56 -9.43
C CYS A 580 14.01 -9.71 -10.41
N LYS A 581 12.88 -9.20 -9.89
CA LYS A 581 12.13 -8.10 -10.47
C LYS A 581 12.46 -6.82 -9.72
N ILE A 582 12.92 -5.79 -10.43
CA ILE A 582 13.28 -4.49 -9.86
C ILE A 582 12.36 -3.38 -10.35
N GLY A 583 11.94 -2.49 -9.46
CA GLY A 583 11.12 -1.31 -9.76
C GLY A 583 11.39 -0.16 -8.79
N THR A 584 12.57 -0.18 -8.13
CA THR A 584 12.98 0.79 -7.10
C THR A 584 14.41 1.27 -7.34
N GLY A 585 14.71 2.48 -6.89
CA GLY A 585 16.01 3.12 -7.09
C GLY A 585 16.03 4.08 -8.28
N PHE A 586 14.98 4.16 -9.07
CA PHE A 586 14.85 5.01 -10.25
C PHE A 586 14.17 6.34 -9.92
N SER A 587 14.67 7.43 -10.50
CA SER A 587 13.92 8.67 -10.66
C SER A 587 12.92 8.55 -11.84
N GLU A 588 12.01 9.51 -12.00
CA GLU A 588 11.13 9.55 -13.20
C GLU A 588 11.97 9.72 -14.47
N ALA A 589 13.01 10.56 -14.43
CA ALA A 589 13.91 10.76 -15.56
C ALA A 589 14.69 9.49 -15.94
N ASP A 590 15.15 8.70 -14.94
CA ASP A 590 15.81 7.41 -15.20
C ASP A 590 14.86 6.43 -15.89
N LEU A 591 13.60 6.38 -15.46
CA LEU A 591 12.61 5.49 -16.07
C LEU A 591 12.31 5.86 -17.52
N ASP A 592 12.23 7.14 -17.83
CA ASP A 592 12.02 7.63 -19.21
C ASP A 592 13.25 7.35 -20.09
N ALA A 593 14.47 7.55 -19.57
CA ALA A 593 15.71 7.21 -20.26
C ALA A 593 15.82 5.71 -20.52
N HIS A 594 15.57 4.88 -19.50
CA HIS A 594 15.60 3.42 -19.62
C HIS A 594 14.52 2.91 -20.58
N TYR A 595 13.32 3.53 -20.57
CA TYR A 595 12.29 3.18 -21.54
C TYR A 595 12.77 3.42 -22.97
N SER A 596 13.34 4.58 -23.25
CA SER A 596 13.82 4.94 -24.59
C SER A 596 14.92 3.99 -25.06
N THR A 597 15.93 3.74 -24.24
CA THR A 597 17.07 2.88 -24.57
C THR A 597 16.66 1.42 -24.72
N LEU A 598 15.86 0.88 -23.80
CA LEU A 598 15.47 -0.53 -23.81
C LEU A 598 14.41 -0.82 -24.89
N LYS A 599 13.64 0.19 -25.31
CA LYS A 599 12.67 0.06 -26.40
C LYS A 599 13.32 -0.36 -27.72
N GLU A 600 14.52 0.12 -27.99
CA GLU A 600 15.31 -0.25 -29.18
C GLU A 600 15.84 -1.69 -29.11
N LEU A 601 15.91 -2.25 -27.91
CA LEU A 601 16.42 -3.61 -27.66
C LEU A 601 15.30 -4.65 -27.52
N GLU A 602 14.02 -4.26 -27.70
CA GLU A 602 12.90 -5.21 -27.63
C GLU A 602 13.02 -6.32 -28.67
N ILE A 603 12.76 -7.55 -28.21
CA ILE A 603 12.71 -8.73 -29.07
C ILE A 603 11.31 -9.36 -28.99
N PRO A 604 10.79 -9.91 -30.12
CA PRO A 604 9.40 -10.40 -30.18
C PRO A 604 9.14 -11.64 -29.33
N ARG A 605 10.18 -12.38 -28.96
CA ARG A 605 10.08 -13.62 -28.16
C ARG A 605 11.32 -13.79 -27.31
N LYS A 606 11.16 -14.52 -26.17
CA LYS A 606 12.30 -14.89 -25.34
C LYS A 606 13.34 -15.69 -26.13
N LYS A 607 14.60 -15.48 -25.86
CA LYS A 607 15.70 -16.28 -26.39
C LYS A 607 15.73 -17.66 -25.73
N GLY A 608 16.28 -18.67 -26.43
CA GLY A 608 16.40 -20.03 -25.90
C GLY A 608 17.30 -20.14 -24.67
N TYR A 609 18.27 -19.25 -24.57
CA TYR A 609 19.23 -19.16 -23.47
C TYR A 609 18.76 -18.31 -22.27
N TYR A 610 17.45 -17.93 -22.18
CA TYR A 610 16.85 -17.31 -20.99
C TYR A 610 16.19 -18.37 -20.13
N ASP A 611 16.73 -18.62 -18.95
CA ASP A 611 16.07 -19.39 -17.89
C ASP A 611 15.29 -18.46 -16.95
N LEU A 612 13.99 -18.43 -17.12
CA LEU A 612 13.09 -17.47 -16.43
C LEU A 612 12.43 -18.05 -15.18
N GLY A 613 12.41 -19.38 -15.04
CA GLY A 613 11.57 -20.03 -14.03
C GLY A 613 10.09 -19.66 -14.21
N GLU A 614 9.46 -19.20 -13.13
CA GLU A 614 8.06 -18.76 -13.13
C GLU A 614 7.86 -17.27 -13.47
N ALA A 615 8.94 -16.53 -13.77
CA ALA A 615 8.87 -15.12 -14.13
C ALA A 615 8.25 -14.93 -15.52
N LYS A 616 7.28 -14.01 -15.64
CA LYS A 616 6.52 -13.72 -16.86
C LYS A 616 6.56 -12.22 -17.15
N PRO A 617 7.66 -11.71 -17.74
CA PRO A 617 7.71 -10.32 -18.19
C PRO A 617 6.79 -10.10 -19.39
N ASP A 618 6.33 -8.85 -19.57
CA ASP A 618 5.46 -8.47 -20.68
C ASP A 618 6.25 -8.32 -21.99
N VAL A 619 7.54 -7.93 -21.89
CA VAL A 619 8.46 -7.79 -23.01
C VAL A 619 9.83 -8.37 -22.68
N PHE A 620 10.58 -8.75 -23.70
CA PHE A 620 11.95 -9.26 -23.61
C PHE A 620 12.91 -8.32 -24.36
N PHE A 621 14.15 -8.27 -23.91
CA PHE A 621 15.20 -7.47 -24.51
C PHE A 621 16.34 -8.33 -25.02
N GLU A 622 17.07 -7.84 -26.02
CA GLU A 622 18.41 -8.33 -26.34
C GLU A 622 19.33 -8.04 -25.13
N PRO A 623 20.12 -9.01 -24.62
CA PRO A 623 20.96 -8.81 -23.44
C PRO A 623 22.17 -7.93 -23.81
N ARG A 624 22.08 -6.62 -23.56
CA ARG A 624 23.13 -5.64 -23.87
C ARG A 624 23.46 -4.70 -22.72
N ILE A 625 22.56 -4.58 -21.75
CA ILE A 625 22.69 -3.59 -20.68
C ILE A 625 22.86 -4.31 -19.35
N VAL A 626 23.90 -3.92 -18.63
CA VAL A 626 24.23 -4.39 -17.29
C VAL A 626 23.97 -3.26 -16.29
N TRP A 627 23.26 -3.57 -15.21
CA TRP A 627 22.97 -2.64 -14.12
C TRP A 627 23.66 -3.10 -12.83
N GLU A 628 24.27 -2.13 -12.14
CA GLU A 628 24.67 -2.31 -10.75
C GLU A 628 23.45 -2.18 -9.85
N VAL A 629 23.20 -3.21 -9.04
CA VAL A 629 22.03 -3.34 -8.18
C VAL A 629 22.46 -3.67 -6.76
N LEU A 630 22.05 -2.84 -5.81
CA LEU A 630 22.24 -3.11 -4.39
C LEU A 630 21.12 -4.03 -3.91
N ALA A 631 21.45 -5.07 -3.16
CA ALA A 631 20.49 -5.90 -2.44
C ALA A 631 20.66 -5.72 -0.92
N ALA A 632 19.54 -5.73 -0.21
CA ALA A 632 19.56 -5.73 1.26
C ALA A 632 19.94 -7.11 1.79
N ASP A 633 19.56 -8.17 1.05
CA ASP A 633 19.67 -9.56 1.47
C ASP A 633 19.39 -10.51 0.29
N LEU A 634 19.74 -11.77 0.43
CA LEU A 634 19.45 -12.85 -0.51
C LEU A 634 18.47 -13.85 0.12
N SER A 635 17.61 -14.43 -0.68
CA SER A 635 16.64 -15.42 -0.20
C SER A 635 16.33 -16.48 -1.24
N LEU A 636 15.98 -17.69 -0.79
CA LEU A 636 15.52 -18.75 -1.68
C LEU A 636 14.15 -18.38 -2.27
N SER A 637 13.99 -18.57 -3.57
CA SER A 637 12.79 -18.21 -4.32
C SER A 637 12.30 -19.38 -5.20
N PRO A 638 11.02 -19.70 -5.17
CA PRO A 638 10.46 -20.67 -6.11
C PRO A 638 10.24 -20.09 -7.52
N VAL A 639 10.37 -18.76 -7.67
CA VAL A 639 10.04 -18.04 -8.92
C VAL A 639 11.26 -17.93 -9.83
N TYR A 640 12.42 -17.59 -9.26
CA TYR A 640 13.64 -17.29 -10.01
C TYR A 640 14.60 -18.46 -10.04
N THR A 641 15.55 -18.43 -10.97
CA THR A 641 16.38 -19.60 -11.30
C THR A 641 17.88 -19.43 -10.97
N ALA A 642 18.30 -18.22 -10.61
CA ALA A 642 19.70 -17.95 -10.29
C ALA A 642 20.25 -18.92 -9.23
N ALA A 643 21.38 -19.57 -9.55
CA ALA A 643 22.05 -20.55 -8.68
C ALA A 643 21.15 -21.73 -8.23
N ARG A 644 20.15 -22.11 -9.01
CA ARG A 644 19.29 -23.26 -8.72
C ARG A 644 20.12 -24.55 -8.71
N GLY A 645 19.97 -25.35 -7.66
CA GLY A 645 20.75 -26.59 -7.47
C GLY A 645 22.10 -26.40 -6.79
N ALA A 646 22.65 -25.18 -6.71
CA ALA A 646 23.92 -24.90 -6.03
C ALA A 646 23.80 -24.92 -4.49
N ILE A 647 22.61 -24.60 -3.96
CA ILE A 647 22.30 -24.56 -2.52
C ILE A 647 21.02 -25.32 -2.21
N ASP A 648 19.97 -25.09 -2.99
CA ASP A 648 18.64 -25.65 -2.82
C ASP A 648 18.04 -25.96 -4.21
N ALA A 649 17.01 -26.79 -4.29
CA ALA A 649 16.26 -27.03 -5.53
C ALA A 649 15.56 -25.77 -6.06
N ARG A 650 15.39 -24.74 -5.24
CA ARG A 650 14.92 -23.40 -5.60
C ARG A 650 16.09 -22.51 -6.02
N GLY A 651 15.82 -21.48 -6.80
CA GLY A 651 16.81 -20.47 -7.10
C GLY A 651 16.94 -19.42 -5.98
N ILE A 652 17.88 -18.51 -6.14
CA ILE A 652 18.12 -17.38 -5.22
C ILE A 652 17.53 -16.11 -5.83
N SER A 653 17.00 -15.23 -4.98
CA SER A 653 16.45 -13.93 -5.32
C SER A 653 16.98 -12.83 -4.41
N LEU A 654 17.03 -11.60 -4.94
CA LEU A 654 17.40 -10.42 -4.17
C LEU A 654 16.20 -9.90 -3.35
N ARG A 655 16.43 -9.60 -2.08
CA ARG A 655 15.47 -8.87 -1.22
C ARG A 655 15.72 -7.38 -1.35
N PHE A 656 14.66 -6.62 -1.63
CA PHE A 656 14.68 -5.16 -1.76
C PHE A 656 15.74 -4.63 -2.75
N PRO A 657 15.80 -5.17 -4.00
CA PRO A 657 16.78 -4.71 -4.98
C PRO A 657 16.59 -3.22 -5.28
N ARG A 658 17.69 -2.50 -5.44
CA ARG A 658 17.70 -1.07 -5.76
C ARG A 658 18.69 -0.80 -6.88
N PHE A 659 18.25 -0.14 -7.94
CA PHE A 659 19.11 0.35 -9.02
C PHE A 659 20.09 1.40 -8.48
N ILE A 660 21.35 1.27 -8.86
CA ILE A 660 22.43 2.22 -8.53
C ILE A 660 22.84 2.98 -9.79
N ARG A 661 23.29 2.26 -10.83
CA ARG A 661 23.74 2.86 -12.10
C ARG A 661 23.79 1.81 -13.22
N ILE A 662 23.95 2.31 -14.44
CA ILE A 662 24.32 1.47 -15.59
C ILE A 662 25.82 1.15 -15.50
N ARG A 663 26.19 -0.05 -15.91
CA ARG A 663 27.60 -0.51 -15.99
C ARG A 663 28.01 -0.50 -17.46
N ASP A 664 28.41 0.69 -17.95
CA ASP A 664 28.89 0.89 -19.32
C ASP A 664 30.23 0.20 -19.59
N ASP A 665 30.93 -0.13 -18.49
CA ASP A 665 32.23 -0.79 -18.46
C ASP A 665 32.15 -2.31 -18.51
N LYS A 666 30.92 -2.89 -18.52
CA LYS A 666 30.71 -4.35 -18.52
C LYS A 666 29.81 -4.81 -19.66
N SER A 667 30.23 -5.87 -20.33
CA SER A 667 29.37 -6.64 -21.23
C SER A 667 28.47 -7.62 -20.46
N PRO A 668 27.35 -8.09 -21.02
CA PRO A 668 26.41 -8.98 -20.35
C PRO A 668 27.00 -10.29 -19.85
N ASP A 669 27.99 -10.83 -20.52
CA ASP A 669 28.77 -12.00 -20.11
C ASP A 669 29.66 -11.75 -18.89
N MET A 670 29.95 -10.48 -18.55
CA MET A 670 30.65 -10.08 -17.34
C MET A 670 29.71 -9.80 -16.14
N SER A 671 28.44 -10.18 -16.26
CA SER A 671 27.48 -10.09 -15.16
C SER A 671 27.88 -11.02 -14.00
N THR A 672 27.38 -10.71 -12.81
CA THR A 672 27.54 -11.59 -11.63
C THR A 672 27.08 -13.00 -11.96
N THR A 673 27.92 -13.99 -11.65
CA THR A 673 27.64 -15.40 -11.97
C THR A 673 26.75 -16.10 -10.93
N PRO A 674 26.10 -17.21 -11.25
CA PRO A 674 25.35 -18.01 -10.29
C PRO A 674 26.18 -18.48 -9.09
N GLU A 675 27.45 -18.82 -9.29
CA GLU A 675 28.38 -19.23 -8.23
C GLU A 675 28.69 -18.10 -7.27
N GLN A 676 28.88 -16.89 -7.81
CA GLN A 676 29.05 -15.68 -6.99
C GLN A 676 27.79 -15.42 -6.13
N VAL A 677 26.59 -15.53 -6.73
CA VAL A 677 25.31 -15.41 -6.01
C VAL A 677 25.19 -16.48 -4.91
N ALA A 678 25.55 -17.73 -5.22
CA ALA A 678 25.55 -18.82 -4.25
C ALA A 678 26.55 -18.59 -3.11
N SER A 679 27.76 -18.10 -3.44
CA SER A 679 28.79 -17.76 -2.45
C SER A 679 28.36 -16.62 -1.52
N MET A 680 27.76 -15.56 -2.06
CA MET A 680 27.18 -14.46 -1.27
C MET A 680 26.08 -14.96 -0.32
N TYR A 681 25.21 -15.86 -0.80
CA TYR A 681 24.17 -16.46 0.04
C TYR A 681 24.76 -17.32 1.16
N ARG A 682 25.81 -18.14 0.90
CA ARG A 682 26.50 -18.93 1.93
C ARG A 682 27.20 -18.03 2.96
N ALA A 683 27.86 -16.97 2.52
CA ALA A 683 28.52 -16.01 3.40
C ALA A 683 27.51 -15.33 4.33
N GLN A 684 26.34 -14.97 3.82
CA GLN A 684 25.24 -14.42 4.60
C GLN A 684 24.74 -15.44 5.66
N ALA A 685 24.56 -16.71 5.27
CA ALA A 685 24.12 -17.77 6.18
C ALA A 685 25.16 -18.07 7.27
N MET A 686 26.45 -18.10 6.93
CA MET A 686 27.55 -18.29 7.87
C MET A 686 27.68 -17.09 8.84
N ALA A 687 27.54 -15.86 8.36
CA ALA A 687 27.54 -14.68 9.21
C ALA A 687 26.37 -14.71 10.23
N THR A 688 25.23 -15.23 9.80
CA THR A 688 24.08 -15.43 10.69
C THR A 688 24.30 -16.52 11.72
N GLN A 689 25.04 -17.61 11.37
CA GLN A 689 25.39 -18.68 12.28
C GLN A 689 26.53 -18.27 13.23
N SER A 690 27.55 -17.57 12.76
CA SER A 690 28.67 -17.09 13.58
C SER A 690 28.27 -16.03 14.59
N ALA A 691 27.27 -15.18 14.25
CA ALA A 691 26.67 -14.27 15.20
C ALA A 691 25.88 -15.00 16.32
N ARG A 692 25.35 -16.19 16.00
CA ARG A 692 24.65 -17.06 16.96
C ARG A 692 25.59 -17.87 17.86
N GLY A 693 26.72 -18.32 17.34
CA GLY A 693 27.70 -19.14 18.10
C GLY A 693 28.64 -18.35 19.02
N LYS A 694 28.63 -17.00 18.94
CA LYS A 694 29.39 -16.16 19.88
C LYS A 694 28.61 -15.75 21.13
N ASP A 695 27.28 -15.81 21.07
CA ASP A 695 26.44 -15.57 22.25
C ASP A 695 26.52 -16.74 23.26
N ASP A 696 26.96 -17.93 22.82
CA ASP A 696 27.09 -19.12 23.68
C ASP A 696 28.47 -19.24 24.38
N GLU A 697 29.51 -18.52 23.94
CA GLU A 697 30.84 -18.56 24.55
C GLU A 697 31.08 -17.44 25.60
N ASP A 698 30.27 -16.39 25.62
CA ASP A 698 30.45 -15.25 26.55
C ASP A 698 29.68 -15.41 27.89
N GLU A 699 28.92 -16.50 28.11
CA GLU A 699 28.27 -16.78 29.41
C GLU A 699 29.16 -17.50 30.44
N PHE A 700 30.47 -17.77 30.15
CA PHE A 700 31.35 -18.53 31.01
C PHE A 700 32.53 -17.73 31.58
N TRP A 701 32.39 -16.41 31.83
CA TRP A 701 33.36 -15.66 32.68
C TRP A 701 32.70 -14.62 33.58
#